data_360a2e6b24fd8de3ba27c6fdce5a6560
#
_entry.id   360a2e6b24fd8de3ba27c6fdce5a6560
#
_cell.length_a   1.000
_cell.length_b   1.000
_cell.length_c   1.000
_cell.angle_alpha   90.00
_cell.angle_beta   90.00
_cell.angle_gamma   90.00
#
_symmetry.space_group_name_H-M   'P 1'
#
loop_
_entity.id
_entity.type
_entity.pdbx_description
1 polymer ?
#
loop_
_entity_poly.entity_id
_entity_poly.type
_entity_poly.pdbx_seq_one_letter_code
_entity_poly.pdbx_strand_id
1 'polypeptide(L)'
;MKKLLVCSLLVLLTEITYCQDLVQYVQPLSGTAPSTTTAAQKHSEAGSEKNANTIPAVGLPFGMTQWTPQTRTSETKCIPPYFYKDSLINGFRGTHWISGSCMQDYGSVTIMPVTGTLRTTNFATPFSHEQEVTTPAYYKVTLPAYKVTTEITATARCGMMQFTAQKEDSLFLLVMPNSDRGEANIHIDAAKGEVWGYNPVHRIYQGWGNKAGFSGYFFIQFEKVPVRTGSFQETTVNAIDSIRDQKNIGVFAGFKLKAGEQLRIRIGTSFSSIAEARKNLQAEVPGYNFASILAKAKMVWQQALSQILVQGTNEKDKRIFYTAMYHAMQHPRLFSDVSGTYPSFANGLPVKKLATGQYYDDFSMWDIYRAQLPLLQILQPQRVNQFVSSMVLKGQQGGWLPIFPCWNSYTAAMIGDHVTAFIASSYAKGIRNYDVAAAYKLMRQNAFDSPNNEDYVNGKGRRALRSYLQYGYIPMEDSVQEAFHKKEQVSRTLEYAYDDYALSVVAKGLNKTADYNELRKRALNYKNVFDKSVALVRGKYIDGHWYQPFHADKREPYITEGTPRQYTFYVPHDVAGLSKLMGGDKALENALDTLFAKNEYWHGNEPGHQIPFMYNYTPSPWKTQQVVRTILSEEYSDGPGGLSGNDDAGQMSAWYVFAALGLYPVDPVSGEHLLCSPLFNKITLQLPGNKKLQIVCNKAPAGDVYIKRLLLNGKPYSKNFITYADIMKGGVLEIELQQNPGAWGADLEARPK
;
A
#
# COMPACT_ATOMS: atom_id res chain seq x y z
N MET A 1 8.04 49.49 -62.20
CA MET A 1 7.14 48.48 -61.62
C MET A 1 7.98 47.59 -60.65
N LYS A 2 7.98 47.95 -59.35
CA LYS A 2 8.70 47.22 -58.31
C LYS A 2 7.70 46.27 -57.60
N LYS A 3 7.95 44.97 -57.64
CA LYS A 3 7.18 43.98 -56.88
C LYS A 3 7.73 43.94 -55.46
N LEU A 4 6.89 44.29 -54.49
CA LEU A 4 7.15 44.03 -53.06
C LEU A 4 6.92 42.53 -52.77
N LEU A 5 7.94 41.85 -52.28
CA LEU A 5 7.84 40.54 -51.67
C LEU A 5 7.56 40.74 -50.16
N VAL A 6 6.36 40.35 -49.73
CA VAL A 6 6.03 40.26 -48.27
C VAL A 6 6.42 38.88 -47.78
N CYS A 7 7.52 38.78 -47.02
CA CYS A 7 7.86 37.59 -46.27
C CYS A 7 7.04 37.54 -44.96
N SER A 8 6.05 36.64 -44.92
CA SER A 8 5.33 36.33 -43.70
C SER A 8 6.20 35.42 -42.80
N LEU A 9 6.75 35.99 -41.75
CA LEU A 9 7.46 35.24 -40.71
C LEU A 9 6.40 34.53 -39.84
N LEU A 10 6.19 33.25 -40.04
CA LEU A 10 5.44 32.39 -39.09
C LEU A 10 6.33 32.19 -37.84
N VAL A 11 6.04 32.94 -36.79
CA VAL A 11 6.58 32.64 -35.44
C VAL A 11 5.86 31.42 -34.89
N LEU A 12 6.48 30.27 -35.00
CA LEU A 12 6.10 29.08 -34.24
C LEU A 12 6.44 29.38 -32.76
N LEU A 13 5.44 29.84 -32.01
CA LEU A 13 5.47 29.79 -30.55
C LEU A 13 5.44 28.30 -30.13
N THR A 14 6.61 27.67 -29.98
CA THR A 14 6.75 26.47 -29.21
C THR A 14 6.46 26.83 -27.75
N GLU A 15 5.26 26.52 -27.28
CA GLU A 15 5.00 26.50 -25.85
C GLU A 15 6.00 25.49 -25.25
N ILE A 16 7.08 26.00 -24.66
CA ILE A 16 7.92 25.24 -23.75
C ILE A 16 7.03 25.01 -22.53
N THR A 17 6.27 23.91 -22.54
CA THR A 17 5.64 23.38 -21.35
C THR A 17 6.78 23.03 -20.40
N TYR A 18 7.08 23.92 -19.46
CA TYR A 18 7.89 23.59 -18.29
C TYR A 18 7.21 22.39 -17.64
N CYS A 19 7.81 21.22 -17.81
CA CYS A 19 7.36 20.03 -17.11
C CYS A 19 7.56 20.30 -15.61
N GLN A 20 6.48 20.53 -14.89
CA GLN A 20 6.51 20.78 -13.46
C GLN A 20 7.22 19.60 -12.78
N ASP A 21 8.25 19.88 -11.99
CA ASP A 21 8.93 18.86 -11.17
C ASP A 21 7.97 18.41 -10.06
N LEU A 22 7.29 17.28 -10.27
CA LEU A 22 6.31 16.76 -9.32
C LEU A 22 6.96 16.07 -8.11
N VAL A 23 8.21 15.63 -8.26
CA VAL A 23 8.96 14.95 -7.19
C VAL A 23 9.18 15.88 -6.00
N GLN A 24 9.29 17.18 -6.21
CA GLN A 24 9.44 18.18 -5.14
C GLN A 24 8.22 18.31 -4.22
N TYR A 25 7.03 17.89 -4.67
CA TYR A 25 5.82 17.91 -3.85
C TYR A 25 5.73 16.75 -2.87
N VAL A 26 6.46 15.68 -3.12
CA VAL A 26 6.40 14.49 -2.27
C VAL A 26 7.14 14.74 -0.96
N GLN A 27 6.47 14.43 0.15
CA GLN A 27 6.98 14.56 1.52
C GLN A 27 7.13 13.16 2.15
N PRO A 28 8.26 12.44 1.94
CA PRO A 28 8.40 11.07 2.42
C PRO A 28 8.36 10.91 3.95
N LEU A 29 8.53 12.00 4.70
CA LEU A 29 8.39 12.01 6.16
C LEU A 29 6.93 12.03 6.63
N SER A 30 5.95 12.24 5.74
CA SER A 30 4.53 12.22 6.11
C SER A 30 4.12 10.82 6.61
N GLY A 31 3.50 10.76 7.78
CA GLY A 31 3.11 9.51 8.45
C GLY A 31 4.22 8.83 9.27
N THR A 32 5.41 9.41 9.39
CA THR A 32 6.53 8.84 10.18
C THR A 32 6.50 9.22 11.66
N ALA A 33 5.59 10.11 12.07
CA ALA A 33 5.35 10.50 13.47
C ALA A 33 3.95 10.07 13.91
N PRO A 34 3.66 10.10 15.23
CA PRO A 34 2.30 9.91 15.72
C PRO A 34 1.33 10.88 15.06
N SER A 35 0.15 10.38 14.71
CA SER A 35 -0.87 11.17 14.06
C SER A 35 -1.30 12.38 14.90
N THR A 36 -1.50 13.49 14.22
CA THR A 36 -2.02 14.74 14.81
C THR A 36 -3.47 15.01 14.39
N THR A 37 -4.09 14.12 13.63
CA THR A 37 -5.46 14.26 13.15
C THR A 37 -6.49 14.02 14.25
N THR A 38 -7.67 14.61 14.11
CA THR A 38 -8.74 14.53 15.11
C THR A 38 -9.23 13.10 15.29
N ALA A 39 -9.45 12.36 14.21
CA ALA A 39 -9.94 10.98 14.29
C ALA A 39 -8.94 10.05 14.99
N ALA A 40 -7.66 10.14 14.68
CA ALA A 40 -6.63 9.33 15.34
C ALA A 40 -6.52 9.61 16.83
N GLN A 41 -6.63 10.89 17.23
CA GLN A 41 -6.59 11.26 18.65
C GLN A 41 -7.76 10.68 19.44
N LYS A 42 -8.92 10.54 18.80
CA LYS A 42 -10.14 10.07 19.44
C LYS A 42 -10.30 8.54 19.43
N HIS A 43 -9.98 7.89 18.32
CA HIS A 43 -10.41 6.51 18.06
C HIS A 43 -9.30 5.46 18.18
N SER A 44 -8.02 5.85 18.07
CA SER A 44 -6.91 4.92 18.18
C SER A 44 -6.74 4.43 19.61
N GLU A 45 -6.84 3.13 19.85
CA GLU A 45 -6.69 2.51 21.17
C GLU A 45 -5.26 2.08 21.44
N ALA A 46 -4.63 1.41 20.48
CA ALA A 46 -3.27 0.88 20.63
C ALA A 46 -2.21 1.86 20.10
N GLY A 47 -0.99 1.71 20.56
CA GLY A 47 0.13 2.56 20.13
C GLY A 47 0.40 2.54 18.63
N SER A 48 0.21 1.39 17.95
CA SER A 48 0.38 1.26 16.50
C SER A 48 -0.69 1.98 15.69
N GLU A 49 -1.93 2.02 16.16
CA GLU A 49 -3.04 2.70 15.47
C GLU A 49 -2.92 4.23 15.47
N LYS A 50 -2.14 4.79 16.41
CA LYS A 50 -1.84 6.23 16.45
C LYS A 50 -0.76 6.66 15.47
N ASN A 51 -0.16 5.72 14.74
CA ASN A 51 0.92 5.97 13.81
C ASN A 51 0.51 5.49 12.43
N ALA A 52 0.85 6.26 11.41
CA ALA A 52 0.66 5.78 10.03
C ALA A 52 1.71 4.74 9.62
N ASN A 53 2.77 4.58 10.39
CA ASN A 53 3.85 3.60 10.20
C ASN A 53 4.51 3.64 8.82
N THR A 54 4.52 4.80 8.17
CA THR A 54 5.27 5.03 6.93
C THR A 54 6.75 5.22 7.23
N ILE A 55 7.57 5.17 6.19
CA ILE A 55 9.01 5.42 6.26
C ILE A 55 9.44 6.37 5.14
N PRO A 56 10.54 7.13 5.28
CA PRO A 56 11.10 7.94 4.20
C PRO A 56 11.84 7.03 3.21
N ALA A 57 11.08 6.25 2.46
CA ALA A 57 11.58 5.22 1.57
C ALA A 57 12.19 5.81 0.30
N VAL A 58 13.46 5.51 0.05
CA VAL A 58 14.13 5.72 -1.24
C VAL A 58 14.06 4.44 -2.05
N GLY A 59 13.42 4.48 -3.20
CA GLY A 59 13.24 3.33 -4.08
C GLY A 59 12.57 3.74 -5.38
N LEU A 60 12.26 2.77 -6.23
CA LEU A 60 11.37 2.99 -7.37
C LEU A 60 9.94 2.54 -7.04
N PRO A 61 8.92 3.00 -7.77
CA PRO A 61 7.56 2.50 -7.60
C PRO A 61 7.51 0.97 -7.65
N PHE A 62 6.91 0.35 -6.63
CA PHE A 62 6.79 -1.11 -6.49
C PHE A 62 8.14 -1.86 -6.44
N GLY A 63 9.22 -1.19 -6.03
CA GLY A 63 10.57 -1.78 -5.98
C GLY A 63 10.68 -2.95 -4.99
N MET A 64 11.66 -3.85 -5.24
CA MET A 64 11.95 -5.01 -4.38
C MET A 64 12.42 -4.55 -2.99
N THR A 65 13.39 -3.65 -2.95
CA THR A 65 14.01 -3.15 -1.72
C THR A 65 13.93 -1.64 -1.69
N GLN A 66 13.50 -1.12 -0.56
CA GLN A 66 13.51 0.31 -0.25
C GLN A 66 14.68 0.61 0.69
N TRP A 67 15.19 1.83 0.64
CA TRP A 67 16.30 2.27 1.48
C TRP A 67 15.83 3.41 2.37
N THR A 68 16.16 3.31 3.66
CA THR A 68 15.71 4.28 4.67
C THR A 68 16.80 4.47 5.73
N PRO A 69 16.92 5.64 6.37
CA PRO A 69 17.66 5.72 7.62
C PRO A 69 17.01 4.78 8.64
N GLN A 70 17.81 4.20 9.50
CA GLN A 70 17.37 3.36 10.58
C GLN A 70 17.54 4.09 11.92
N THR A 71 16.44 4.34 12.61
CA THR A 71 16.44 4.93 13.98
C THR A 71 16.11 3.89 15.04
N ARG A 72 15.52 2.76 14.67
CA ARG A 72 15.17 1.64 15.55
C ARG A 72 15.87 0.38 15.12
N THR A 73 16.22 -0.44 16.10
CA THR A 73 16.89 -1.72 15.86
C THR A 73 15.85 -2.83 15.72
N SER A 74 16.25 -3.88 15.02
CA SER A 74 15.59 -5.18 14.88
C SER A 74 14.39 -5.25 13.92
N GLU A 75 14.08 -6.48 13.55
CA GLU A 75 12.92 -6.88 12.77
C GLU A 75 11.79 -7.27 13.72
N THR A 76 11.16 -6.26 14.34
CA THR A 76 10.13 -6.42 15.37
C THR A 76 8.77 -5.99 14.85
N LYS A 77 7.72 -6.75 15.22
CA LYS A 77 6.34 -6.45 14.82
C LYS A 77 5.91 -5.04 15.25
N CYS A 78 5.23 -4.34 14.36
CA CYS A 78 4.70 -2.98 14.53
C CYS A 78 5.77 -1.90 14.81
N ILE A 79 7.05 -2.19 14.55
CA ILE A 79 8.15 -1.23 14.72
C ILE A 79 8.75 -0.93 13.35
N PRO A 80 8.41 0.21 12.72
CA PRO A 80 9.04 0.63 11.47
C PRO A 80 10.52 0.94 11.71
N PRO A 81 11.38 0.75 10.69
CA PRO A 81 12.81 1.02 10.84
C PRO A 81 13.15 2.50 11.11
N TYR A 82 12.27 3.42 10.75
CA TYR A 82 12.40 4.85 11.00
C TYR A 82 11.20 5.39 11.76
N PHE A 83 11.46 6.27 12.72
CA PHE A 83 10.42 6.99 13.43
C PHE A 83 10.86 8.43 13.69
N TYR A 84 10.07 9.40 13.25
CA TYR A 84 10.44 10.82 13.24
C TYR A 84 10.86 11.41 14.59
N LYS A 85 10.28 10.93 15.70
CA LYS A 85 10.63 11.43 17.03
C LYS A 85 11.90 10.84 17.64
N ASP A 86 12.52 9.87 16.98
CA ASP A 86 13.80 9.32 17.41
C ASP A 86 14.93 10.32 17.11
N SER A 87 15.94 10.37 17.96
CA SER A 87 17.04 11.33 17.87
C SER A 87 18.38 10.71 17.44
N LEU A 88 18.42 9.40 17.26
CA LEU A 88 19.63 8.64 16.92
C LEU A 88 19.44 7.86 15.61
N ILE A 89 20.43 7.92 14.74
CA ILE A 89 20.54 7.02 13.58
C ILE A 89 21.47 5.86 13.94
N ASN A 90 21.00 4.63 13.67
CA ASN A 90 21.71 3.37 13.84
C ASN A 90 22.33 2.85 12.54
N GLY A 91 22.06 3.48 11.41
CA GLY A 91 22.55 3.12 10.09
C GLY A 91 21.57 3.45 8.98
N PHE A 92 21.82 2.86 7.83
CA PHE A 92 21.00 2.98 6.62
C PHE A 92 20.61 1.58 6.15
N ARG A 93 19.31 1.34 6.08
CA ARG A 93 18.74 0.00 5.95
C ARG A 93 18.16 -0.24 4.58
N GLY A 94 18.54 -1.38 3.97
CA GLY A 94 17.78 -2.00 2.90
C GLY A 94 16.62 -2.77 3.53
N THR A 95 15.39 -2.28 3.34
CA THR A 95 14.21 -2.71 4.08
C THR A 95 13.16 -3.33 3.17
N HIS A 96 12.42 -4.28 3.71
CA HIS A 96 11.22 -4.85 3.12
C HIS A 96 10.00 -4.57 3.99
N TRP A 97 10.05 -3.50 4.78
CA TRP A 97 8.92 -3.00 5.55
C TRP A 97 7.70 -2.77 4.66
N ILE A 98 6.54 -3.25 5.05
CA ILE A 98 5.29 -2.92 4.36
C ILE A 98 4.85 -1.57 4.91
N SER A 99 5.07 -0.54 4.11
CA SER A 99 4.85 0.84 4.51
C SER A 99 3.43 1.06 5.00
N GLY A 100 3.32 1.67 6.17
CA GLY A 100 2.03 2.01 6.75
C GLY A 100 1.33 0.91 7.52
N SER A 101 1.95 -0.26 7.74
CA SER A 101 1.27 -1.37 8.41
C SER A 101 1.84 -1.67 9.81
N CYS A 102 1.14 -2.50 10.57
CA CYS A 102 1.64 -3.07 11.83
C CYS A 102 2.19 -4.47 11.58
N MET A 103 3.18 -4.58 10.72
CA MET A 103 3.84 -5.85 10.38
C MET A 103 5.28 -5.88 10.89
N GLN A 104 6.08 -6.79 10.42
CA GLN A 104 7.51 -6.92 10.75
C GLN A 104 8.32 -6.69 9.49
N ASP A 105 9.44 -5.97 9.57
CA ASP A 105 10.44 -5.94 8.51
C ASP A 105 11.14 -7.30 8.41
N TYR A 106 11.74 -7.61 7.27
CA TYR A 106 12.34 -8.92 7.05
C TYR A 106 13.47 -8.88 6.04
N GLY A 107 14.40 -9.82 6.16
CA GLY A 107 15.45 -10.05 5.16
C GLY A 107 16.37 -8.85 4.92
N SER A 108 16.50 -7.96 5.88
CA SER A 108 17.13 -6.66 5.73
C SER A 108 18.63 -6.68 6.00
N VAL A 109 19.34 -5.64 5.52
CA VAL A 109 20.74 -5.37 5.78
C VAL A 109 20.92 -3.89 6.13
N THR A 110 21.80 -3.59 7.10
CA THR A 110 22.10 -2.21 7.52
C THR A 110 23.58 -1.88 7.30
N ILE A 111 23.84 -0.68 6.79
CA ILE A 111 25.17 -0.12 6.62
C ILE A 111 25.31 1.09 7.55
N MET A 112 26.36 1.12 8.39
CA MET A 112 26.63 2.24 9.28
C MET A 112 28.04 2.80 9.06
N PRO A 113 28.18 4.09 8.68
CA PRO A 113 29.49 4.75 8.62
C PRO A 113 29.93 5.18 10.03
N VAL A 114 31.15 4.82 10.40
CA VAL A 114 31.79 5.21 11.67
C VAL A 114 33.18 5.79 11.33
N THR A 115 33.53 6.95 11.88
CA THR A 115 34.86 7.55 11.64
C THR A 115 35.75 7.50 12.87
N GLY A 116 37.08 7.60 12.67
CA GLY A 116 38.07 7.56 13.73
C GLY A 116 38.39 6.14 14.19
N THR A 117 38.04 5.82 15.45
CA THR A 117 38.26 4.46 15.98
C THR A 117 37.08 3.56 15.60
N LEU A 118 37.40 2.34 15.19
CA LEU A 118 36.41 1.31 14.90
C LEU A 118 35.56 1.03 16.16
N ARG A 119 34.24 1.15 16.02
CA ARG A 119 33.24 0.80 17.04
C ARG A 119 32.21 -0.13 16.42
N THR A 120 32.01 -1.28 17.00
CA THR A 120 31.05 -2.32 16.56
C THR A 120 29.82 -2.40 17.43
N THR A 121 29.81 -1.65 18.54
CA THR A 121 28.65 -1.40 19.43
C THR A 121 28.58 0.08 19.77
N ASN A 122 27.43 0.54 20.28
CA ASN A 122 27.22 1.94 20.67
C ASN A 122 27.63 2.94 19.56
N PHE A 123 27.39 2.58 18.32
CA PHE A 123 27.71 3.39 17.15
C PHE A 123 26.55 4.32 16.73
N ALA A 124 25.38 4.19 17.35
CA ALA A 124 24.28 5.11 17.11
C ALA A 124 24.71 6.56 17.32
N THR A 125 24.25 7.45 16.48
CA THR A 125 24.70 8.85 16.48
C THR A 125 23.53 9.83 16.37
N PRO A 126 23.58 10.96 17.10
CA PRO A 126 22.60 12.02 16.93
C PRO A 126 22.55 12.56 15.49
N PHE A 127 21.36 12.97 15.09
CA PHE A 127 21.12 13.68 13.83
C PHE A 127 20.06 14.79 14.04
N SER A 128 19.90 15.66 13.05
CA SER A 128 18.88 16.70 13.05
C SER A 128 18.06 16.63 11.76
N HIS A 129 16.74 16.77 11.88
CA HIS A 129 15.84 16.88 10.72
C HIS A 129 16.12 18.11 9.85
N GLU A 130 16.75 19.16 10.39
CA GLU A 130 17.18 20.32 9.60
C GLU A 130 18.31 19.97 8.60
N GLN A 131 19.03 18.88 8.86
CA GLN A 131 20.10 18.37 8.00
C GLN A 131 19.67 17.15 7.18
N GLU A 132 18.38 16.81 7.25
CA GLU A 132 17.79 15.70 6.54
C GLU A 132 17.08 16.19 5.26
N VAL A 133 17.41 15.60 4.14
CA VAL A 133 16.74 15.84 2.86
C VAL A 133 16.15 14.55 2.36
N THR A 134 14.84 14.56 2.10
CA THR A 134 14.09 13.39 1.68
C THR A 134 13.31 13.64 0.41
N THR A 135 13.43 12.76 -0.56
CA THR A 135 12.57 12.65 -1.74
C THR A 135 12.35 11.17 -2.07
N PRO A 136 11.40 10.80 -2.92
CA PRO A 136 11.22 9.40 -3.33
C PRO A 136 12.47 8.75 -3.93
N ALA A 137 13.35 9.55 -4.54
CA ALA A 137 14.53 9.09 -5.25
C ALA A 137 15.84 9.32 -4.49
N TYR A 138 15.81 10.05 -3.37
CA TYR A 138 17.01 10.54 -2.71
C TYR A 138 16.81 10.80 -1.23
N TYR A 139 17.77 10.36 -0.45
CA TYR A 139 17.93 10.69 0.97
C TYR A 139 19.32 11.24 1.23
N LYS A 140 19.43 12.22 2.12
CA LYS A 140 20.70 12.76 2.59
C LYS A 140 20.58 13.16 4.05
N VAL A 141 21.63 12.86 4.82
CA VAL A 141 21.80 13.36 6.18
C VAL A 141 23.27 13.54 6.52
N THR A 142 23.57 14.54 7.33
CA THR A 142 24.89 14.71 7.93
C THR A 142 24.89 14.14 9.34
N LEU A 143 25.90 13.34 9.67
CA LEU A 143 26.16 12.76 10.98
C LEU A 143 27.26 13.56 11.68
N PRO A 144 26.95 14.54 12.54
CA PRO A 144 27.92 15.51 13.05
C PRO A 144 29.04 14.86 13.89
N ALA A 145 28.69 13.84 14.69
CA ALA A 145 29.65 13.15 15.54
C ALA A 145 30.70 12.38 14.72
N TYR A 146 30.32 11.86 13.57
CA TYR A 146 31.20 11.13 12.64
C TYR A 146 31.78 12.02 11.54
N LYS A 147 31.40 13.30 11.46
CA LYS A 147 31.88 14.20 10.40
C LYS A 147 31.75 13.59 9.00
N VAL A 148 30.62 12.93 8.73
CA VAL A 148 30.33 12.30 7.43
C VAL A 148 28.91 12.67 6.99
N THR A 149 28.79 12.96 5.70
CA THR A 149 27.47 13.11 5.04
C THR A 149 27.19 11.83 4.28
N THR A 150 26.00 11.24 4.50
CA THR A 150 25.53 10.07 3.78
C THR A 150 24.42 10.45 2.82
N GLU A 151 24.52 9.97 1.59
CA GLU A 151 23.53 10.16 0.53
C GLU A 151 23.12 8.80 -0.02
N ILE A 152 21.82 8.64 -0.35
CA ILE A 152 21.26 7.38 -0.85
C ILE A 152 20.40 7.66 -2.08
N THR A 153 20.54 6.81 -3.09
CA THR A 153 19.61 6.67 -4.21
C THR A 153 19.42 5.20 -4.54
N ALA A 154 18.38 4.85 -5.31
CA ALA A 154 18.06 3.46 -5.54
C ALA A 154 17.46 3.20 -6.93
N THR A 155 17.45 1.93 -7.30
CA THR A 155 16.73 1.35 -8.43
C THR A 155 15.64 0.39 -7.92
N ALA A 156 15.11 -0.47 -8.79
CA ALA A 156 14.05 -1.40 -8.37
C ALA A 156 14.54 -2.48 -7.39
N ARG A 157 15.81 -2.92 -7.51
CA ARG A 157 16.41 -4.00 -6.71
C ARG A 157 17.71 -3.60 -6.02
N CYS A 158 18.22 -2.40 -6.28
CA CYS A 158 19.55 -2.01 -5.85
C CYS A 158 19.53 -0.65 -5.16
N GLY A 159 20.48 -0.49 -4.23
CA GLY A 159 20.79 0.80 -3.62
C GLY A 159 22.18 1.29 -4.03
N MET A 160 22.39 2.58 -3.97
CA MET A 160 23.69 3.20 -4.06
C MET A 160 23.83 4.23 -2.94
N MET A 161 24.90 4.12 -2.17
CA MET A 161 25.22 5.08 -1.11
C MET A 161 26.52 5.80 -1.41
N GLN A 162 26.58 7.07 -1.01
CA GLN A 162 27.75 7.92 -1.11
C GLN A 162 28.04 8.52 0.27
N PHE A 163 29.27 8.38 0.73
CA PHE A 163 29.75 8.91 2.00
C PHE A 163 30.81 9.98 1.71
N THR A 164 30.53 11.22 2.15
CA THR A 164 31.45 12.35 2.00
C THR A 164 32.09 12.68 3.34
N ALA A 165 33.41 12.51 3.47
CA ALA A 165 34.16 12.86 4.67
C ALA A 165 34.27 14.39 4.81
N GLN A 166 33.89 14.94 5.99
CA GLN A 166 34.01 16.37 6.27
C GLN A 166 35.41 16.76 6.80
N LYS A 167 36.17 15.79 7.26
CA LYS A 167 37.58 15.93 7.66
C LYS A 167 38.37 14.72 7.23
N GLU A 168 39.70 14.84 7.18
CA GLU A 168 40.56 13.69 6.97
C GLU A 168 40.47 12.73 8.15
N ASP A 169 40.07 11.48 7.89
CA ASP A 169 39.95 10.45 8.92
C ASP A 169 39.89 9.04 8.31
N SER A 170 39.91 8.03 9.18
CA SER A 170 39.56 6.67 8.84
C SER A 170 38.02 6.55 8.84
N LEU A 171 37.45 6.07 7.75
CA LEU A 171 36.03 5.74 7.65
C LEU A 171 35.86 4.21 7.67
N PHE A 172 35.12 3.69 8.62
CA PHE A 172 34.67 2.29 8.67
C PHE A 172 33.23 2.17 8.26
N LEU A 173 32.93 1.30 7.30
CA LEU A 173 31.57 0.90 6.98
C LEU A 173 31.28 -0.42 7.68
N LEU A 174 30.36 -0.42 8.63
CA LEU A 174 29.84 -1.62 9.26
C LEU A 174 28.69 -2.14 8.37
N VAL A 175 28.69 -3.43 8.04
CA VAL A 175 27.63 -4.10 7.30
C VAL A 175 27.06 -5.19 8.17
N MET A 176 25.77 -5.11 8.47
CA MET A 176 25.09 -5.96 9.44
C MET A 176 23.86 -6.61 8.82
N PRO A 177 23.78 -7.94 8.72
CA PRO A 177 22.54 -8.64 8.44
C PRO A 177 21.68 -8.64 9.71
N ASN A 178 20.45 -8.17 9.61
CA ASN A 178 19.60 -7.92 10.77
C ASN A 178 18.79 -9.16 11.19
N SER A 179 19.45 -10.25 11.55
CA SER A 179 18.82 -11.48 12.01
C SER A 179 18.64 -11.48 13.52
N ASP A 180 17.43 -11.23 13.99
CA ASP A 180 17.08 -11.30 15.43
C ASP A 180 17.25 -12.71 16.01
N ARG A 181 17.23 -13.75 15.16
CA ARG A 181 17.37 -15.16 15.57
C ARG A 181 18.79 -15.68 15.52
N GLY A 182 19.73 -14.90 14.98
CA GLY A 182 21.13 -15.28 14.86
C GLY A 182 21.36 -16.38 13.82
N GLU A 183 20.64 -16.34 12.69
CA GLU A 183 20.79 -17.32 11.59
C GLU A 183 21.39 -16.73 10.33
N ALA A 184 21.84 -15.46 10.40
CA ALA A 184 22.43 -14.78 9.25
C ALA A 184 23.85 -15.25 8.93
N ASN A 185 24.27 -14.96 7.70
CA ASN A 185 25.62 -15.22 7.24
C ASN A 185 26.13 -13.99 6.48
N ILE A 186 27.40 -13.61 6.70
CA ILE A 186 28.04 -12.50 6.00
C ILE A 186 29.53 -12.79 5.76
N HIS A 187 30.00 -12.39 4.58
CA HIS A 187 31.37 -12.52 4.12
C HIS A 187 31.89 -11.21 3.57
N ILE A 188 33.21 -10.99 3.66
CA ILE A 188 33.93 -9.89 3.02
C ILE A 188 35.14 -10.43 2.26
N ASP A 189 35.32 -10.02 1.01
CA ASP A 189 36.56 -10.23 0.22
C ASP A 189 37.28 -8.90 0.11
N ALA A 190 38.30 -8.74 0.92
CA ALA A 190 39.07 -7.49 0.99
C ALA A 190 39.75 -7.17 -0.35
N ALA A 191 40.26 -8.18 -1.07
CA ALA A 191 40.99 -7.98 -2.32
C ALA A 191 40.11 -7.49 -3.46
N LYS A 192 38.83 -7.95 -3.48
CA LYS A 192 37.85 -7.53 -4.46
C LYS A 192 37.01 -6.32 -4.01
N GLY A 193 37.09 -5.95 -2.73
CA GLY A 193 36.21 -4.93 -2.15
C GLY A 193 34.73 -5.34 -2.21
N GLU A 194 34.42 -6.60 -1.90
CA GLU A 194 33.07 -7.16 -1.97
C GLU A 194 32.60 -7.67 -0.60
N VAL A 195 31.32 -7.46 -0.33
CA VAL A 195 30.62 -8.06 0.82
C VAL A 195 29.37 -8.75 0.32
N TRP A 196 29.05 -9.93 0.84
CA TRP A 196 27.80 -10.61 0.54
C TRP A 196 27.31 -11.41 1.73
N GLY A 197 26.04 -11.65 1.75
CA GLY A 197 25.40 -12.41 2.83
C GLY A 197 23.91 -12.57 2.64
N TYR A 198 23.28 -13.06 3.69
CA TYR A 198 21.84 -13.21 3.72
C TYR A 198 21.30 -13.11 5.15
N ASN A 199 20.02 -12.71 5.22
CA ASN A 199 19.22 -12.69 6.43
C ASN A 199 17.98 -13.58 6.20
N PRO A 200 17.81 -14.71 6.91
CA PRO A 200 16.67 -15.61 6.76
C PRO A 200 15.36 -14.94 7.17
N VAL A 201 14.29 -15.28 6.45
CA VAL A 201 12.95 -14.73 6.69
C VAL A 201 12.10 -15.72 7.46
N HIS A 202 11.39 -15.22 8.47
CA HIS A 202 10.47 -15.97 9.30
C HIS A 202 9.04 -15.49 9.12
N ARG A 203 8.09 -16.42 9.20
CA ARG A 203 6.66 -16.11 9.09
C ARG A 203 6.19 -15.35 10.32
N ILE A 204 5.26 -14.43 10.11
CA ILE A 204 4.45 -13.82 11.16
C ILE A 204 2.97 -14.19 10.96
N TYR A 205 2.13 -13.89 11.95
CA TYR A 205 0.74 -14.32 12.01
C TYR A 205 0.63 -15.85 12.03
N GLN A 206 -0.17 -16.44 11.17
CA GLN A 206 -0.28 -17.92 11.15
C GLN A 206 1.06 -18.55 10.78
N GLY A 207 1.50 -19.50 11.61
CA GLY A 207 2.83 -20.09 11.50
C GLY A 207 3.96 -19.24 12.08
N TRP A 208 3.66 -18.33 13.00
CA TRP A 208 4.62 -17.44 13.67
C TRP A 208 5.92 -18.16 14.05
N GLY A 209 7.02 -17.58 13.58
CA GLY A 209 8.35 -18.05 13.92
C GLY A 209 8.89 -19.18 13.07
N ASN A 210 8.08 -19.84 12.24
CA ASN A 210 8.55 -20.81 11.27
C ASN A 210 9.30 -20.10 10.13
N LYS A 211 10.28 -20.79 9.53
CA LYS A 211 10.97 -20.24 8.34
C LYS A 211 9.98 -20.04 7.19
N ALA A 212 10.10 -18.92 6.50
CA ALA A 212 9.33 -18.64 5.28
C ALA A 212 9.92 -19.35 4.05
N GLY A 213 11.10 -19.98 4.20
CA GLY A 213 11.76 -20.79 3.19
C GLY A 213 12.66 -20.00 2.23
N PHE A 214 12.84 -18.70 2.44
CA PHE A 214 13.76 -17.85 1.68
C PHE A 214 14.50 -16.86 2.59
N SER A 215 15.41 -16.09 2.01
CA SER A 215 16.19 -15.06 2.71
C SER A 215 16.22 -13.77 1.91
N GLY A 216 16.48 -12.66 2.58
CA GLY A 216 16.98 -11.46 1.95
C GLY A 216 18.47 -11.62 1.68
N TYR A 217 18.85 -11.81 0.41
CA TYR A 217 20.22 -11.90 -0.05
C TYR A 217 20.73 -10.54 -0.47
N PHE A 218 21.97 -10.21 -0.14
CA PHE A 218 22.61 -8.97 -0.57
C PHE A 218 24.03 -9.20 -1.10
N PHE A 219 24.45 -8.32 -2.01
CA PHE A 219 25.78 -8.25 -2.56
C PHE A 219 26.18 -6.77 -2.66
N ILE A 220 27.31 -6.42 -2.02
CA ILE A 220 27.82 -5.05 -1.93
C ILE A 220 29.18 -4.99 -2.61
N GLN A 221 29.45 -3.90 -3.34
CA GLN A 221 30.74 -3.62 -3.91
C GLN A 221 31.16 -2.19 -3.58
N PHE A 222 32.39 -2.05 -3.06
CA PHE A 222 32.99 -0.77 -2.75
C PHE A 222 33.69 -0.17 -3.98
N GLU A 223 33.67 1.15 -4.13
CA GLU A 223 34.38 1.87 -5.18
C GLU A 223 35.93 1.77 -5.01
N LYS A 224 36.38 1.64 -3.75
CA LYS A 224 37.76 1.55 -3.36
C LYS A 224 38.05 0.25 -2.62
N VAL A 225 39.28 -0.26 -2.74
CA VAL A 225 39.71 -1.40 -1.94
C VAL A 225 39.92 -0.96 -0.49
N PRO A 226 39.33 -1.65 0.50
CA PRO A 226 39.49 -1.30 1.91
C PRO A 226 40.95 -1.58 2.37
N VAL A 227 41.43 -0.71 3.26
CA VAL A 227 42.80 -0.87 3.86
C VAL A 227 42.79 -1.75 5.11
N ARG A 228 41.61 -1.99 5.67
CA ARG A 228 41.41 -2.85 6.84
C ARG A 228 40.02 -3.48 6.78
N THR A 229 39.96 -4.79 6.99
CA THR A 229 38.70 -5.55 7.04
C THR A 229 38.70 -6.51 8.22
N GLY A 230 37.53 -7.07 8.51
CA GLY A 230 37.32 -8.12 9.47
C GLY A 230 35.85 -8.33 9.76
N SER A 231 35.58 -9.30 10.62
CA SER A 231 34.23 -9.55 11.13
C SER A 231 34.12 -9.17 12.60
N PHE A 232 32.90 -9.04 13.08
CA PHE A 232 32.65 -8.75 14.49
C PHE A 232 31.35 -9.43 14.97
N GLN A 233 31.36 -9.71 16.26
CA GLN A 233 30.16 -10.03 17.03
C GLN A 233 30.17 -9.15 18.27
N GLU A 234 29.19 -8.28 18.38
CA GLU A 234 29.14 -7.27 19.45
C GLU A 234 30.47 -6.51 19.55
N THR A 235 31.17 -6.58 20.70
CA THR A 235 32.46 -5.93 20.91
C THR A 235 33.67 -6.74 20.41
N THR A 236 33.48 -8.01 20.10
CA THR A 236 34.55 -8.91 19.65
C THR A 236 34.83 -8.70 18.17
N VAL A 237 36.05 -8.26 17.85
CA VAL A 237 36.53 -8.03 16.47
C VAL A 237 37.54 -9.13 16.10
N ASN A 238 37.31 -9.75 14.94
CA ASN A 238 38.17 -10.82 14.42
C ASN A 238 38.74 -10.42 13.07
N ALA A 239 39.96 -10.86 12.77
CA ALA A 239 40.62 -10.69 11.47
C ALA A 239 40.20 -11.80 10.49
N ILE A 240 38.97 -12.28 10.53
CA ILE A 240 38.43 -13.32 9.66
C ILE A 240 37.39 -12.70 8.70
N ASP A 241 37.34 -13.28 7.50
CA ASP A 241 36.56 -12.74 6.39
C ASP A 241 35.09 -13.16 6.40
N SER A 242 34.63 -13.89 7.42
CA SER A 242 33.25 -14.34 7.50
C SER A 242 32.80 -14.60 8.94
N ILE A 243 31.50 -14.43 9.14
CA ILE A 243 30.84 -14.79 10.41
C ILE A 243 29.40 -15.21 10.14
N ARG A 244 28.91 -16.18 10.89
CA ARG A 244 27.56 -16.74 10.71
C ARG A 244 26.98 -17.31 11.98
N ASP A 245 25.67 -17.57 11.94
CA ASP A 245 24.90 -18.32 12.93
C ASP A 245 25.04 -17.79 14.36
N GLN A 246 25.11 -16.46 14.48
CA GLN A 246 25.20 -15.74 15.76
C GLN A 246 24.40 -14.43 15.67
N LYS A 247 23.96 -13.93 16.83
CA LYS A 247 23.31 -12.62 16.93
C LYS A 247 24.34 -11.48 16.88
N ASN A 248 23.89 -10.29 16.46
CA ASN A 248 24.67 -9.07 16.46
C ASN A 248 26.01 -9.18 15.71
N ILE A 249 25.98 -9.87 14.58
CA ILE A 249 27.15 -10.07 13.72
C ILE A 249 27.22 -9.01 12.61
N GLY A 250 28.43 -8.82 12.11
CA GLY A 250 28.69 -8.01 10.92
C GLY A 250 30.13 -8.14 10.44
N VAL A 251 30.39 -7.47 9.32
CA VAL A 251 31.75 -7.22 8.83
C VAL A 251 32.00 -5.72 8.75
N PHE A 252 33.25 -5.33 8.75
CA PHE A 252 33.66 -3.95 8.55
C PHE A 252 34.69 -3.81 7.45
N ALA A 253 34.61 -2.69 6.72
CA ALA A 253 35.58 -2.26 5.73
C ALA A 253 36.07 -0.83 6.08
N GLY A 254 37.37 -0.68 6.30
CA GLY A 254 38.01 0.58 6.66
C GLY A 254 38.72 1.24 5.48
N PHE A 255 38.57 2.55 5.36
CA PHE A 255 39.13 3.39 4.31
C PHE A 255 39.80 4.61 4.92
N LYS A 256 40.81 5.17 4.26
CA LYS A 256 41.35 6.49 4.58
C LYS A 256 40.82 7.49 3.58
N LEU A 257 40.15 8.54 4.07
CA LEU A 257 39.56 9.59 3.26
C LEU A 257 40.08 10.96 3.67
N LYS A 258 40.35 11.81 2.69
CA LYS A 258 40.64 13.23 2.91
C LYS A 258 39.36 14.03 3.11
N ALA A 259 39.47 15.23 3.64
CA ALA A 259 38.33 16.14 3.72
C ALA A 259 37.76 16.40 2.31
N GLY A 260 36.45 16.30 2.18
CA GLY A 260 35.70 16.44 0.91
C GLY A 260 35.76 15.19 0.00
N GLU A 261 36.53 14.17 0.35
CA GLU A 261 36.62 12.96 -0.44
C GLU A 261 35.39 12.08 -0.27
N GLN A 262 34.97 11.44 -1.38
CA GLN A 262 33.78 10.59 -1.43
C GLN A 262 34.16 9.12 -1.57
N LEU A 263 33.43 8.28 -0.86
CA LEU A 263 33.41 6.82 -1.06
C LEU A 263 32.00 6.40 -1.47
N ARG A 264 31.90 5.62 -2.54
CA ARG A 264 30.63 5.08 -3.00
C ARG A 264 30.59 3.57 -2.80
N ILE A 265 29.38 3.10 -2.50
CA ILE A 265 29.08 1.67 -2.50
C ILE A 265 27.83 1.43 -3.33
N ARG A 266 27.76 0.28 -3.96
CA ARG A 266 26.59 -0.18 -4.69
C ARG A 266 26.14 -1.53 -4.13
N ILE A 267 24.83 -1.71 -4.02
CA ILE A 267 24.23 -2.80 -3.26
C ILE A 267 23.14 -3.44 -4.11
N GLY A 268 23.28 -4.72 -4.43
CA GLY A 268 22.22 -5.51 -5.06
C GLY A 268 21.53 -6.37 -4.03
N THR A 269 20.22 -6.53 -4.15
CA THR A 269 19.42 -7.42 -3.32
C THR A 269 18.66 -8.46 -4.15
N SER A 270 18.27 -9.55 -3.52
CA SER A 270 17.49 -10.63 -4.13
C SER A 270 16.81 -11.46 -3.04
N PHE A 271 15.71 -12.11 -3.38
CA PHE A 271 15.09 -13.14 -2.54
C PHE A 271 15.44 -14.58 -2.98
N SER A 272 16.20 -14.72 -4.07
CA SER A 272 16.52 -16.02 -4.66
C SER A 272 17.93 -16.53 -4.28
N SER A 273 18.94 -15.68 -4.39
CA SER A 273 20.33 -16.03 -4.05
C SER A 273 21.27 -14.82 -4.08
N ILE A 274 22.46 -14.98 -3.50
CA ILE A 274 23.58 -14.02 -3.62
C ILE A 274 23.98 -13.82 -5.09
N ALA A 275 23.97 -14.87 -5.90
CA ALA A 275 24.30 -14.79 -7.32
C ALA A 275 23.30 -13.92 -8.09
N GLU A 276 22.01 -13.99 -7.76
CA GLU A 276 20.98 -13.13 -8.34
C GLU A 276 21.10 -11.69 -7.83
N ALA A 277 21.41 -11.47 -6.54
CA ALA A 277 21.73 -10.14 -6.02
C ALA A 277 22.89 -9.47 -6.79
N ARG A 278 23.94 -10.23 -7.12
CA ARG A 278 25.05 -9.77 -7.95
C ARG A 278 24.60 -9.43 -9.39
N LYS A 279 23.75 -10.27 -10.00
CA LYS A 279 23.22 -10.01 -11.35
C LYS A 279 22.31 -8.76 -11.38
N ASN A 280 21.46 -8.60 -10.36
CA ASN A 280 20.61 -7.42 -10.21
C ASN A 280 21.49 -6.16 -10.15
N LEU A 281 22.58 -6.21 -9.35
CA LEU A 281 23.51 -5.10 -9.24
C LEU A 281 24.19 -4.76 -10.57
N GLN A 282 24.69 -5.76 -11.28
CA GLN A 282 25.34 -5.58 -12.57
C GLN A 282 24.41 -4.99 -13.63
N ALA A 283 23.14 -5.39 -13.61
CA ALA A 283 22.13 -4.92 -14.58
C ALA A 283 21.65 -3.49 -14.28
N GLU A 284 21.39 -3.18 -13.00
CA GLU A 284 20.72 -1.93 -12.63
C GLU A 284 21.68 -0.81 -12.23
N VAL A 285 22.83 -1.15 -11.63
CA VAL A 285 23.87 -0.21 -11.16
C VAL A 285 25.25 -0.69 -11.62
N PRO A 286 25.58 -0.60 -12.91
CA PRO A 286 26.82 -1.16 -13.47
C PRO A 286 28.09 -0.42 -13.03
N GLY A 287 27.99 0.79 -12.48
CA GLY A 287 29.12 1.62 -12.06
C GLY A 287 28.78 2.54 -10.90
N TYR A 288 29.72 3.42 -10.55
CA TYR A 288 29.65 4.29 -9.37
C TYR A 288 29.17 5.72 -9.67
N ASN A 289 28.49 5.97 -10.78
CA ASN A 289 27.96 7.28 -11.11
C ASN A 289 26.64 7.54 -10.36
N PHE A 290 26.75 8.05 -9.12
CA PHE A 290 25.61 8.35 -8.25
C PHE A 290 24.61 9.31 -8.91
N ALA A 291 25.10 10.38 -9.54
CA ALA A 291 24.23 11.38 -10.18
C ALA A 291 23.39 10.78 -11.32
N SER A 292 23.95 9.85 -12.10
CA SER A 292 23.23 9.17 -13.17
C SER A 292 22.10 8.26 -12.63
N ILE A 293 22.35 7.51 -11.54
CA ILE A 293 21.32 6.67 -10.91
C ILE A 293 20.23 7.53 -10.32
N LEU A 294 20.58 8.60 -9.60
CA LEU A 294 19.62 9.55 -9.04
C LEU A 294 18.75 10.21 -10.12
N ALA A 295 19.34 10.64 -11.23
CA ALA A 295 18.59 11.25 -12.33
C ALA A 295 17.58 10.27 -12.94
N LYS A 296 17.97 8.99 -13.12
CA LYS A 296 17.05 7.94 -13.59
C LYS A 296 15.90 7.68 -12.59
N ALA A 297 16.21 7.60 -11.29
CA ALA A 297 15.21 7.40 -10.26
C ALA A 297 14.21 8.56 -10.21
N LYS A 298 14.69 9.82 -10.27
CA LYS A 298 13.81 11.00 -10.36
C LYS A 298 12.91 10.96 -11.58
N MET A 299 13.44 10.57 -12.74
CA MET A 299 12.66 10.46 -13.98
C MET A 299 11.55 9.41 -13.86
N VAL A 300 11.82 8.26 -13.27
CA VAL A 300 10.82 7.21 -13.05
C VAL A 300 9.70 7.70 -12.13
N TRP A 301 10.04 8.39 -11.03
CA TRP A 301 9.05 9.00 -10.15
C TRP A 301 8.27 10.12 -10.82
N GLN A 302 8.93 10.99 -11.57
CA GLN A 302 8.26 12.04 -12.34
C GLN A 302 7.22 11.44 -13.30
N GLN A 303 7.57 10.37 -14.00
CA GLN A 303 6.65 9.66 -14.88
C GLN A 303 5.48 9.03 -14.12
N ALA A 304 5.74 8.39 -12.98
CA ALA A 304 4.70 7.77 -12.15
C ALA A 304 3.71 8.81 -11.61
N LEU A 305 4.22 9.92 -11.06
CA LEU A 305 3.40 11.00 -10.52
C LEU A 305 2.62 11.75 -11.61
N SER A 306 3.18 11.88 -12.81
CA SER A 306 2.53 12.57 -13.94
C SER A 306 1.35 11.79 -14.54
N GLN A 307 1.09 10.57 -14.08
CA GLN A 307 -0.14 9.86 -14.44
C GLN A 307 -1.40 10.61 -14.00
N ILE A 308 -1.30 11.43 -12.94
CA ILE A 308 -2.35 12.37 -12.55
C ILE A 308 -1.73 13.76 -12.37
N LEU A 309 -2.18 14.71 -13.15
CA LEU A 309 -1.77 16.11 -13.04
C LEU A 309 -2.89 16.92 -12.40
N VAL A 310 -2.57 17.64 -11.33
CA VAL A 310 -3.53 18.52 -10.63
C VAL A 310 -3.13 19.98 -10.74
N GLN A 311 -4.12 20.86 -10.91
CA GLN A 311 -3.95 22.32 -10.97
C GLN A 311 -4.87 22.98 -9.94
N GLY A 312 -4.31 23.87 -9.14
CA GLY A 312 -4.97 24.63 -8.09
C GLY A 312 -3.97 25.54 -7.41
N THR A 313 -4.45 26.44 -6.57
CA THR A 313 -3.63 27.46 -5.89
C THR A 313 -3.06 27.01 -4.54
N ASN A 314 -3.58 25.94 -3.96
CA ASN A 314 -3.16 25.45 -2.65
C ASN A 314 -1.99 24.47 -2.78
N GLU A 315 -0.79 24.93 -2.43
CA GLU A 315 0.43 24.12 -2.49
C GLU A 315 0.46 23.01 -1.43
N LYS A 316 -0.19 23.20 -0.27
CA LYS A 316 -0.35 22.16 0.75
C LYS A 316 -1.11 20.96 0.19
N ASP A 317 -2.25 21.19 -0.45
CA ASP A 317 -3.06 20.12 -1.04
C ASP A 317 -2.30 19.34 -2.13
N LYS A 318 -1.46 20.03 -2.92
CA LYS A 318 -0.59 19.38 -3.90
C LYS A 318 0.46 18.48 -3.23
N ARG A 319 1.08 18.95 -2.12
CA ARG A 319 2.04 18.13 -1.37
C ARG A 319 1.37 16.88 -0.81
N ILE A 320 0.21 17.01 -0.18
CA ILE A 320 -0.54 15.86 0.33
C ILE A 320 -0.90 14.91 -0.83
N PHE A 321 -1.40 15.43 -1.95
CA PHE A 321 -1.82 14.65 -3.11
C PHE A 321 -0.67 13.82 -3.70
N TYR A 322 0.47 14.45 -4.00
CA TYR A 322 1.61 13.74 -4.59
C TYR A 322 2.32 12.83 -3.59
N THR A 323 2.27 13.14 -2.30
CA THR A 323 2.72 12.23 -1.24
C THR A 323 1.81 11.00 -1.16
N ALA A 324 0.49 11.18 -1.25
CA ALA A 324 -0.46 10.06 -1.31
C ALA A 324 -0.24 9.19 -2.55
N MET A 325 0.03 9.80 -3.73
CA MET A 325 0.42 9.06 -4.94
C MET A 325 1.70 8.24 -4.74
N TYR A 326 2.71 8.81 -4.05
CA TYR A 326 3.95 8.12 -3.72
C TYR A 326 3.70 6.92 -2.80
N HIS A 327 2.94 7.08 -1.72
CA HIS A 327 2.60 5.99 -0.80
C HIS A 327 1.82 4.87 -1.52
N ALA A 328 0.82 5.22 -2.34
CA ALA A 328 0.00 4.25 -3.08
C ALA A 328 0.78 3.44 -4.13
N MET A 329 2.03 3.83 -4.45
CA MET A 329 2.89 3.14 -5.42
C MET A 329 4.09 2.43 -4.80
N GLN A 330 4.15 2.27 -3.48
CA GLN A 330 5.21 1.52 -2.82
C GLN A 330 4.95 0.01 -2.81
N HIS A 331 3.70 -0.40 -2.79
CA HIS A 331 3.24 -1.80 -2.73
C HIS A 331 2.16 -2.08 -3.78
N PRO A 332 1.99 -3.35 -4.16
CA PRO A 332 2.75 -4.58 -3.85
C PRO A 332 4.20 -4.52 -4.31
N ARG A 333 5.07 -5.29 -3.64
CA ARG A 333 6.51 -5.30 -3.86
C ARG A 333 6.91 -6.23 -5.00
N LEU A 334 7.80 -5.78 -5.88
CA LEU A 334 8.50 -6.64 -6.84
C LEU A 334 9.28 -7.72 -6.08
N PHE A 335 9.11 -8.98 -6.49
CA PHE A 335 9.70 -10.12 -5.80
C PHE A 335 10.57 -11.00 -6.69
N SER A 336 10.63 -10.71 -7.99
CA SER A 336 11.48 -11.42 -8.96
C SER A 336 12.72 -10.62 -9.32
N ASP A 337 13.83 -11.35 -9.56
CA ASP A 337 15.09 -10.83 -10.04
C ASP A 337 15.05 -10.39 -11.52
N VAL A 338 16.07 -9.70 -12.00
CA VAL A 338 16.19 -9.32 -13.43
C VAL A 338 16.21 -10.52 -14.36
N SER A 339 16.68 -11.67 -13.88
CA SER A 339 16.67 -12.95 -14.60
C SER A 339 15.27 -13.60 -14.68
N GLY A 340 14.27 -13.04 -13.92
CA GLY A 340 12.95 -13.63 -13.74
C GLY A 340 12.86 -14.67 -12.63
N THR A 341 13.95 -14.94 -11.87
CA THR A 341 13.91 -15.89 -10.75
C THR A 341 13.19 -15.32 -9.55
N TYR A 342 12.55 -16.19 -8.77
CA TYR A 342 11.86 -15.86 -7.51
C TYR A 342 11.71 -17.11 -6.63
N PRO A 343 11.64 -16.98 -5.29
CA PRO A 343 11.38 -18.11 -4.41
C PRO A 343 9.95 -18.61 -4.58
N SER A 344 9.76 -19.93 -4.61
CA SER A 344 8.43 -20.54 -4.68
C SER A 344 7.56 -20.11 -3.51
N PHE A 345 6.26 -19.92 -3.75
CA PHE A 345 5.33 -19.49 -2.70
C PHE A 345 5.20 -20.54 -1.58
N ALA A 346 5.11 -20.08 -0.35
CA ALA A 346 4.87 -20.81 0.90
C ALA A 346 6.05 -21.63 1.46
N ASN A 347 7.03 -22.02 0.65
CA ASN A 347 8.18 -22.80 1.12
C ASN A 347 9.53 -22.35 0.54
N GLY A 348 9.54 -21.34 -0.33
CA GLY A 348 10.75 -20.76 -0.93
C GLY A 348 11.47 -21.64 -1.95
N LEU A 349 11.24 -22.94 -1.94
CA LEU A 349 11.93 -23.93 -2.76
C LEU A 349 10.95 -24.79 -3.57
N PRO A 350 11.34 -25.20 -4.77
CA PRO A 350 12.53 -24.74 -5.51
C PRO A 350 12.39 -23.29 -5.96
N VAL A 351 13.50 -22.60 -6.19
CA VAL A 351 13.49 -21.29 -6.87
C VAL A 351 12.89 -21.48 -8.25
N LYS A 352 11.92 -20.62 -8.61
CA LYS A 352 11.21 -20.64 -9.88
C LYS A 352 11.75 -19.56 -10.81
N LYS A 353 11.40 -19.63 -12.08
CA LYS A 353 11.74 -18.62 -13.08
C LYS A 353 10.55 -18.34 -13.97
N LEU A 354 10.19 -17.07 -14.10
CA LEU A 354 9.20 -16.62 -15.07
C LEU A 354 9.82 -16.57 -16.47
N ALA A 355 9.05 -16.98 -17.47
CA ALA A 355 9.42 -16.80 -18.88
C ALA A 355 9.33 -15.32 -19.28
N THR A 356 8.29 -14.63 -18.79
CA THR A 356 8.03 -13.20 -19.04
C THR A 356 7.29 -12.59 -17.84
N GLY A 357 7.37 -11.27 -17.72
CA GLY A 357 6.68 -10.55 -16.66
C GLY A 357 7.45 -10.52 -15.33
N GLN A 358 6.75 -10.17 -14.27
CA GLN A 358 7.31 -10.00 -12.93
C GLN A 358 6.42 -10.66 -11.89
N TYR A 359 7.01 -11.16 -10.82
CA TYR A 359 6.33 -11.73 -9.67
C TYR A 359 6.33 -10.72 -8.52
N TYR A 360 5.18 -10.59 -7.86
CA TYR A 360 4.95 -9.63 -6.78
C TYR A 360 4.46 -10.31 -5.51
N ASP A 361 4.79 -9.71 -4.36
CA ASP A 361 4.31 -10.11 -3.04
C ASP A 361 4.01 -8.89 -2.14
N ASP A 362 3.72 -9.15 -0.86
CA ASP A 362 3.37 -8.15 0.14
C ASP A 362 2.09 -7.38 -0.22
N PHE A 363 0.99 -8.13 -0.31
CA PHE A 363 -0.34 -7.60 -0.52
C PHE A 363 -1.11 -7.51 0.80
N SER A 364 -1.23 -6.33 1.36
CA SER A 364 -2.12 -6.03 2.48
C SER A 364 -3.57 -6.07 1.99
N MET A 365 -4.05 -7.28 1.66
CA MET A 365 -5.21 -7.47 0.77
C MET A 365 -6.53 -7.02 1.39
N TRP A 366 -6.70 -7.13 2.69
CA TRP A 366 -7.89 -6.65 3.40
C TRP A 366 -8.08 -5.14 3.24
N ASP A 367 -6.96 -4.42 3.07
CA ASP A 367 -6.90 -2.97 2.95
C ASP A 367 -6.95 -2.54 1.49
N ILE A 368 -5.96 -2.94 0.69
CA ILE A 368 -5.67 -2.35 -0.63
C ILE A 368 -6.69 -2.66 -1.73
N TYR A 369 -7.55 -3.68 -1.57
CA TYR A 369 -8.56 -3.99 -2.58
C TYR A 369 -9.62 -2.89 -2.70
N ARG A 370 -9.79 -2.02 -1.68
CA ARG A 370 -10.85 -1.01 -1.56
C ARG A 370 -10.60 0.22 -2.44
N ALA A 371 -9.37 0.76 -2.44
CA ALA A 371 -9.01 1.94 -3.24
C ALA A 371 -7.66 1.81 -3.95
N GLN A 372 -6.61 1.31 -3.31
CA GLN A 372 -5.26 1.30 -3.87
C GLN A 372 -5.20 0.46 -5.17
N LEU A 373 -5.68 -0.77 -5.16
CA LEU A 373 -5.74 -1.62 -6.36
C LEU A 373 -6.73 -1.07 -7.42
N PRO A 374 -7.94 -0.58 -7.07
CA PRO A 374 -8.81 0.13 -8.01
C PRO A 374 -8.17 1.35 -8.69
N LEU A 375 -7.37 2.13 -7.96
CA LEU A 375 -6.61 3.24 -8.53
C LEU A 375 -5.61 2.74 -9.58
N LEU A 376 -4.88 1.67 -9.26
CA LEU A 376 -3.93 1.06 -10.18
C LEU A 376 -4.61 0.36 -11.38
N GLN A 377 -5.83 -0.14 -11.23
CA GLN A 377 -6.62 -0.64 -12.35
C GLN A 377 -6.91 0.45 -13.39
N ILE A 378 -7.05 1.71 -12.96
CA ILE A 378 -7.19 2.85 -13.87
C ILE A 378 -5.84 3.26 -14.46
N LEU A 379 -4.81 3.43 -13.62
CA LEU A 379 -3.54 4.02 -14.02
C LEU A 379 -2.59 3.03 -14.69
N GLN A 380 -2.54 1.78 -14.22
CA GLN A 380 -1.54 0.77 -14.59
C GLN A 380 -2.15 -0.63 -14.81
N PRO A 381 -3.17 -0.80 -15.66
CA PRO A 381 -3.88 -2.08 -15.81
C PRO A 381 -2.96 -3.24 -16.25
N GLN A 382 -1.88 -2.96 -16.98
CA GLN A 382 -0.90 -3.98 -17.37
C GLN A 382 -0.11 -4.50 -16.16
N ARG A 383 0.24 -3.64 -15.20
CA ARG A 383 0.87 -4.05 -13.94
C ARG A 383 -0.11 -4.86 -13.08
N VAL A 384 -1.38 -4.44 -13.05
CA VAL A 384 -2.44 -5.18 -12.34
C VAL A 384 -2.59 -6.61 -12.90
N ASN A 385 -2.46 -6.83 -14.21
CA ASN A 385 -2.40 -8.18 -14.77
C ASN A 385 -1.27 -9.02 -14.16
N GLN A 386 -0.09 -8.43 -13.92
CA GLN A 386 1.03 -9.14 -13.27
C GLN A 386 0.75 -9.42 -11.79
N PHE A 387 0.05 -8.52 -11.09
CA PHE A 387 -0.40 -8.75 -9.72
C PHE A 387 -1.36 -9.94 -9.65
N VAL A 388 -2.37 -9.98 -10.51
CA VAL A 388 -3.30 -11.11 -10.60
C VAL A 388 -2.57 -12.41 -10.97
N SER A 389 -1.65 -12.36 -11.96
CA SER A 389 -0.82 -13.51 -12.32
C SER A 389 -0.01 -14.04 -11.15
N SER A 390 0.54 -13.13 -10.31
CA SER A 390 1.25 -13.51 -9.09
C SER A 390 0.35 -14.23 -8.08
N MET A 391 -0.91 -13.80 -7.92
CA MET A 391 -1.89 -14.48 -7.07
C MET A 391 -2.23 -15.87 -7.58
N VAL A 392 -2.43 -16.01 -8.89
CA VAL A 392 -2.70 -17.32 -9.52
C VAL A 392 -1.53 -18.26 -9.33
N LEU A 393 -0.30 -17.79 -9.55
CA LEU A 393 0.92 -18.58 -9.31
C LEU A 393 1.06 -19.01 -7.85
N LYS A 394 0.76 -18.13 -6.90
CA LYS A 394 0.75 -18.45 -5.46
C LYS A 394 -0.25 -19.58 -5.16
N GLY A 395 -1.45 -19.46 -5.69
CA GLY A 395 -2.48 -20.48 -5.51
C GLY A 395 -2.09 -21.82 -6.13
N GLN A 396 -1.50 -21.83 -7.32
CA GLN A 396 -1.01 -23.04 -7.98
C GLN A 396 0.16 -23.71 -7.24
N GLN A 397 1.07 -22.92 -6.66
CA GLN A 397 2.23 -23.43 -5.92
C GLN A 397 1.88 -23.88 -4.51
N GLY A 398 1.02 -23.17 -3.83
CA GLY A 398 0.62 -23.49 -2.45
C GLY A 398 -0.64 -24.36 -2.33
N GLY A 399 -1.36 -24.59 -3.42
CA GLY A 399 -2.58 -25.42 -3.48
C GLY A 399 -3.89 -24.68 -3.15
N TRP A 400 -3.82 -23.45 -2.61
CA TRP A 400 -4.96 -22.60 -2.25
C TRP A 400 -4.67 -21.15 -2.61
N LEU A 401 -5.69 -20.39 -3.00
CA LEU A 401 -5.55 -18.95 -3.18
C LEU A 401 -5.28 -18.29 -1.82
N PRO A 402 -4.16 -17.53 -1.67
CA PRO A 402 -3.89 -16.91 -0.39
C PRO A 402 -4.86 -15.74 -0.12
N ILE A 403 -5.30 -15.60 1.13
CA ILE A 403 -6.22 -14.53 1.54
C ILE A 403 -5.46 -13.20 1.73
N PHE A 404 -4.30 -13.28 2.38
CA PHE A 404 -3.46 -12.14 2.70
C PHE A 404 -1.98 -12.52 2.55
N PRO A 405 -1.44 -12.56 1.31
CA PRO A 405 -0.07 -13.03 1.06
C PRO A 405 0.96 -11.96 1.41
N CYS A 406 1.81 -12.27 2.39
CA CYS A 406 3.00 -11.50 2.76
C CYS A 406 4.13 -12.45 3.10
N TRP A 407 5.39 -11.99 3.01
CA TRP A 407 6.59 -12.84 3.20
C TRP A 407 6.55 -14.10 2.36
N ASN A 408 6.02 -13.98 1.16
CA ASN A 408 5.84 -15.08 0.21
C ASN A 408 5.17 -16.32 0.84
N SER A 409 4.27 -16.12 1.79
CA SER A 409 3.63 -17.17 2.60
C SER A 409 2.14 -16.90 2.85
N TYR A 410 1.42 -17.97 3.26
CA TYR A 410 0.10 -17.83 3.86
C TYR A 410 0.22 -17.21 5.24
N THR A 411 -0.63 -16.27 5.58
CA THR A 411 -0.61 -15.60 6.88
C THR A 411 -1.88 -15.79 7.70
N ALA A 412 -3.01 -16.11 7.05
CA ALA A 412 -4.36 -16.03 7.61
C ALA A 412 -4.61 -14.72 8.38
N ALA A 413 -3.84 -13.66 8.04
CA ALA A 413 -4.01 -12.34 8.62
C ALA A 413 -5.32 -11.71 8.16
N MET A 414 -5.91 -10.91 9.02
CA MET A 414 -7.18 -10.24 8.81
C MET A 414 -8.34 -11.20 8.50
N ILE A 415 -9.39 -10.70 7.90
CA ILE A 415 -10.61 -11.44 7.57
C ILE A 415 -10.96 -11.30 6.08
N GLY A 416 -12.05 -11.92 5.65
CA GLY A 416 -12.48 -11.93 4.25
C GLY A 416 -11.62 -12.86 3.36
N ASP A 417 -11.85 -12.75 2.05
CA ASP A 417 -11.13 -13.45 0.97
C ASP A 417 -10.93 -12.50 -0.22
N HIS A 418 -10.41 -11.31 0.07
CA HIS A 418 -10.43 -10.18 -0.87
C HIS A 418 -9.47 -10.30 -2.04
N VAL A 419 -8.60 -11.34 -2.08
CA VAL A 419 -7.93 -11.73 -3.33
C VAL A 419 -8.97 -12.13 -4.38
N THR A 420 -10.06 -12.80 -3.96
CA THR A 420 -11.22 -13.09 -4.81
C THR A 420 -11.87 -11.81 -5.31
N ALA A 421 -12.12 -10.82 -4.44
CA ALA A 421 -12.67 -9.52 -4.84
C ALA A 421 -11.76 -8.76 -5.81
N PHE A 422 -10.45 -8.77 -5.58
CA PHE A 422 -9.47 -8.13 -6.46
C PHE A 422 -9.43 -8.76 -7.86
N ILE A 423 -9.39 -10.09 -7.94
CA ILE A 423 -9.40 -10.81 -9.22
C ILE A 423 -10.73 -10.55 -9.95
N ALA A 424 -11.86 -10.60 -9.24
CA ALA A 424 -13.17 -10.34 -9.80
C ALA A 424 -13.32 -8.89 -10.31
N SER A 425 -12.83 -7.92 -9.56
CA SER A 425 -12.78 -6.51 -9.97
C SER A 425 -11.95 -6.31 -11.22
N SER A 426 -10.78 -6.96 -11.31
CA SER A 426 -9.93 -6.92 -12.49
C SER A 426 -10.63 -7.56 -13.69
N TYR A 427 -11.26 -8.73 -13.50
CA TYR A 427 -12.02 -9.43 -14.53
C TYR A 427 -13.18 -8.58 -15.07
N ALA A 428 -13.97 -7.97 -14.19
CA ALA A 428 -15.11 -7.13 -14.56
C ALA A 428 -14.69 -5.92 -15.42
N LYS A 429 -13.51 -5.35 -15.12
CA LYS A 429 -12.91 -4.20 -15.83
C LYS A 429 -12.17 -4.58 -17.12
N GLY A 430 -12.20 -5.85 -17.53
CA GLY A 430 -11.53 -6.32 -18.75
C GLY A 430 -10.02 -6.51 -18.63
N ILE A 431 -9.47 -6.44 -17.42
CA ILE A 431 -8.06 -6.75 -17.12
C ILE A 431 -7.95 -8.26 -16.97
N ARG A 432 -7.65 -8.98 -18.08
CA ARG A 432 -7.79 -10.44 -18.17
C ARG A 432 -6.60 -11.15 -18.83
N ASN A 433 -5.44 -10.48 -18.92
CA ASN A 433 -4.23 -11.09 -19.50
C ASN A 433 -3.50 -11.97 -18.49
N TYR A 434 -4.21 -12.94 -17.91
CA TYR A 434 -3.73 -13.96 -16.98
C TYR A 434 -4.56 -15.25 -17.19
N ASP A 435 -4.18 -16.35 -16.55
CA ASP A 435 -4.95 -17.60 -16.63
C ASP A 435 -6.26 -17.48 -15.84
N VAL A 436 -7.32 -17.05 -16.53
CA VAL A 436 -8.65 -16.84 -15.97
C VAL A 436 -9.26 -18.16 -15.47
N ALA A 437 -8.99 -19.28 -16.13
CA ALA A 437 -9.55 -20.58 -15.74
C ALA A 437 -8.92 -21.07 -14.43
N ALA A 438 -7.61 -20.95 -14.29
CA ALA A 438 -6.91 -21.26 -13.04
C ALA A 438 -7.34 -20.32 -11.90
N ALA A 439 -7.47 -19.02 -12.17
CA ALA A 439 -7.94 -18.04 -11.21
C ALA A 439 -9.34 -18.42 -10.69
N TYR A 440 -10.28 -18.70 -11.59
CA TYR A 440 -11.64 -19.12 -11.22
C TYR A 440 -11.66 -20.39 -10.39
N LYS A 441 -10.87 -21.41 -10.77
CA LYS A 441 -10.76 -22.66 -10.02
C LYS A 441 -10.31 -22.41 -8.57
N LEU A 442 -9.30 -21.58 -8.39
CA LEU A 442 -8.74 -21.28 -7.06
C LEU A 442 -9.71 -20.44 -6.20
N MET A 443 -10.35 -19.41 -6.78
CA MET A 443 -11.39 -18.63 -6.09
C MET A 443 -12.58 -19.51 -5.67
N ARG A 444 -13.02 -20.38 -6.57
CA ARG A 444 -14.10 -21.33 -6.28
C ARG A 444 -13.73 -22.27 -5.15
N GLN A 445 -12.49 -22.81 -5.17
CA GLN A 445 -11.98 -23.65 -4.10
C GLN A 445 -12.07 -22.96 -2.74
N ASN A 446 -11.59 -21.72 -2.62
CA ASN A 446 -11.70 -20.96 -1.38
C ASN A 446 -13.15 -20.78 -0.91
N ALA A 447 -14.11 -20.59 -1.84
CA ALA A 447 -15.49 -20.30 -1.53
C ALA A 447 -16.36 -21.52 -1.20
N PHE A 448 -15.97 -22.71 -1.64
CA PHE A 448 -16.79 -23.93 -1.52
C PHE A 448 -16.13 -25.06 -0.75
N ASP A 449 -14.78 -25.09 -0.70
CA ASP A 449 -14.05 -26.22 -0.13
C ASP A 449 -13.38 -25.83 1.19
N SER A 450 -13.33 -26.76 2.11
CA SER A 450 -12.52 -26.61 3.34
C SER A 450 -11.23 -27.36 3.18
N PRO A 451 -10.08 -26.77 3.54
CA PRO A 451 -8.80 -27.46 3.53
C PRO A 451 -8.78 -28.59 4.56
N ASN A 452 -7.86 -29.55 4.39
CA ASN A 452 -7.54 -30.52 5.44
C ASN A 452 -6.94 -29.79 6.66
N ASN A 453 -6.79 -30.51 7.78
CA ASN A 453 -6.36 -29.89 9.03
C ASN A 453 -4.95 -29.27 8.94
N GLU A 454 -4.02 -29.91 8.25
CA GLU A 454 -2.65 -29.41 8.08
C GLU A 454 -2.64 -28.11 7.28
N ASP A 455 -3.33 -28.05 6.15
CA ASP A 455 -3.48 -26.85 5.33
C ASP A 455 -4.20 -25.72 6.09
N TYR A 456 -5.22 -26.06 6.89
CA TYR A 456 -5.95 -25.10 7.70
C TYR A 456 -5.04 -24.45 8.76
N VAL A 457 -4.29 -25.27 9.52
CA VAL A 457 -3.31 -24.78 10.51
C VAL A 457 -2.25 -23.89 9.85
N ASN A 458 -1.87 -24.20 8.61
CA ASN A 458 -0.90 -23.41 7.84
C ASN A 458 -1.47 -22.13 7.20
N GLY A 459 -2.73 -21.78 7.44
CA GLY A 459 -3.32 -20.51 7.01
C GLY A 459 -4.03 -20.54 5.67
N LYS A 460 -4.35 -21.73 5.12
CA LYS A 460 -5.02 -21.91 3.83
C LYS A 460 -6.54 -21.94 3.96
N GLY A 461 -7.25 -21.47 2.95
CA GLY A 461 -8.71 -21.46 2.88
C GLY A 461 -9.39 -20.46 3.80
N ARG A 462 -10.70 -20.28 3.65
CA ARG A 462 -11.51 -19.39 4.48
C ARG A 462 -11.67 -19.94 5.89
N ARG A 463 -11.53 -19.08 6.91
CA ARG A 463 -11.77 -19.44 8.32
C ARG A 463 -13.27 -19.58 8.59
N ALA A 464 -13.68 -20.56 9.40
CA ALA A 464 -15.09 -20.83 9.76
C ALA A 464 -16.03 -21.02 8.54
N LEU A 465 -15.51 -21.48 7.39
CA LEU A 465 -16.30 -21.66 6.18
C LEU A 465 -17.46 -22.65 6.39
N ARG A 466 -17.24 -23.74 7.13
CA ARG A 466 -18.29 -24.77 7.39
C ARG A 466 -19.52 -24.16 8.07
N SER A 467 -19.30 -23.38 9.12
CA SER A 467 -20.39 -22.68 9.83
C SER A 467 -21.11 -21.70 8.91
N TYR A 468 -20.34 -20.91 8.11
CA TYR A 468 -20.88 -19.98 7.16
C TYR A 468 -21.76 -20.64 6.09
N LEU A 469 -21.35 -21.80 5.56
CA LEU A 469 -22.12 -22.54 4.57
C LEU A 469 -23.37 -23.22 5.18
N GLN A 470 -23.26 -23.72 6.42
CA GLN A 470 -24.34 -24.44 7.09
C GLN A 470 -25.46 -23.52 7.55
N TYR A 471 -25.12 -22.37 8.16
CA TYR A 471 -26.10 -21.48 8.81
C TYR A 471 -26.40 -20.22 7.98
N GLY A 472 -25.62 -19.95 6.93
CA GLY A 472 -25.70 -18.67 6.21
C GLY A 472 -25.12 -17.49 7.00
N TYR A 473 -24.41 -17.76 8.08
CA TYR A 473 -23.62 -16.81 8.88
C TYR A 473 -22.66 -17.61 9.78
N ILE A 474 -21.71 -16.95 10.40
CA ILE A 474 -20.84 -17.58 11.39
C ILE A 474 -21.46 -17.32 12.78
N PRO A 475 -21.96 -18.36 13.49
CA PRO A 475 -22.58 -18.19 14.78
C PRO A 475 -21.55 -17.92 15.90
N MET A 476 -22.03 -17.34 17.00
CA MET A 476 -21.18 -16.95 18.14
C MET A 476 -20.46 -18.13 18.81
N GLU A 477 -20.99 -19.34 18.67
CA GLU A 477 -20.37 -20.58 19.16
C GLU A 477 -19.12 -20.97 18.38
N ASP A 478 -18.99 -20.53 17.12
CA ASP A 478 -17.76 -20.74 16.36
C ASP A 478 -16.67 -19.78 16.82
N SER A 479 -15.65 -20.29 17.49
CA SER A 479 -14.52 -19.48 17.99
C SER A 479 -13.52 -19.10 16.91
N VAL A 480 -13.74 -19.51 15.64
CA VAL A 480 -12.87 -19.29 14.50
C VAL A 480 -11.43 -19.72 14.79
N GLN A 481 -11.24 -21.02 14.95
CA GLN A 481 -9.95 -21.63 15.25
C GLN A 481 -8.92 -21.35 14.15
N GLU A 482 -7.63 -21.35 14.52
CA GLU A 482 -6.50 -21.18 13.61
C GLU A 482 -6.58 -19.88 12.75
N ALA A 483 -7.10 -18.81 13.33
CA ALA A 483 -7.12 -17.49 12.74
C ALA A 483 -6.27 -16.52 13.55
N PHE A 484 -5.66 -15.54 12.90
CA PHE A 484 -4.98 -14.44 13.59
C PHE A 484 -5.99 -13.63 14.40
N HIS A 485 -7.08 -13.21 13.76
CA HIS A 485 -8.25 -12.65 14.41
C HIS A 485 -9.22 -13.77 14.75
N LYS A 486 -9.29 -14.15 16.01
CA LYS A 486 -10.26 -15.15 16.51
C LYS A 486 -11.59 -14.49 16.76
N LYS A 487 -12.67 -15.27 16.67
CA LYS A 487 -14.06 -14.76 16.75
C LYS A 487 -14.38 -13.88 15.54
N GLU A 488 -14.86 -12.66 15.73
CA GLU A 488 -15.19 -11.70 14.67
C GLU A 488 -16.21 -12.24 13.64
N GLN A 489 -17.15 -13.00 14.13
CA GLN A 489 -18.10 -13.79 13.33
C GLN A 489 -18.96 -12.93 12.40
N VAL A 490 -19.40 -11.75 12.88
CA VAL A 490 -20.25 -10.85 12.11
C VAL A 490 -19.47 -10.22 10.99
N SER A 491 -18.30 -9.64 11.26
CA SER A 491 -17.46 -9.03 10.24
C SER A 491 -17.10 -10.03 9.14
N ARG A 492 -16.69 -11.26 9.50
CA ARG A 492 -16.41 -12.34 8.53
C ARG A 492 -17.63 -12.70 7.69
N THR A 493 -18.82 -12.74 8.29
CA THR A 493 -20.06 -13.02 7.54
C THR A 493 -20.33 -11.96 6.48
N LEU A 494 -20.15 -10.68 6.84
CA LEU A 494 -20.35 -9.56 5.92
C LEU A 494 -19.33 -9.61 4.77
N GLU A 495 -18.06 -9.84 5.09
CA GLU A 495 -16.99 -9.85 4.07
C GLU A 495 -17.07 -11.07 3.15
N TYR A 496 -17.39 -12.26 3.67
CA TYR A 496 -17.64 -13.42 2.80
C TYR A 496 -18.88 -13.23 1.90
N ALA A 497 -19.90 -12.51 2.36
CA ALA A 497 -21.04 -12.18 1.49
C ALA A 497 -20.61 -11.29 0.32
N TYR A 498 -19.70 -10.34 0.54
CA TYR A 498 -19.10 -9.52 -0.51
C TYR A 498 -18.21 -10.36 -1.45
N ASP A 499 -17.35 -11.22 -0.91
CA ASP A 499 -16.45 -12.05 -1.71
C ASP A 499 -17.23 -13.06 -2.58
N ASP A 500 -18.34 -13.59 -2.06
CA ASP A 500 -19.23 -14.47 -2.82
C ASP A 500 -19.96 -13.71 -3.94
N TYR A 501 -20.40 -12.46 -3.69
CA TYR A 501 -20.87 -11.58 -4.75
C TYR A 501 -19.80 -11.38 -5.82
N ALA A 502 -18.58 -11.05 -5.43
CA ALA A 502 -17.47 -10.82 -6.33
C ALA A 502 -17.21 -12.05 -7.22
N LEU A 503 -17.12 -13.24 -6.64
CA LEU A 503 -16.96 -14.49 -7.39
C LEU A 503 -18.16 -14.77 -8.32
N SER A 504 -19.38 -14.39 -7.91
CA SER A 504 -20.57 -14.57 -8.76
C SER A 504 -20.48 -13.80 -10.08
N VAL A 505 -19.85 -12.63 -10.09
CA VAL A 505 -19.61 -11.83 -11.30
C VAL A 505 -18.72 -12.59 -12.30
N VAL A 506 -17.67 -13.25 -11.81
CA VAL A 506 -16.78 -14.07 -12.65
C VAL A 506 -17.51 -15.33 -13.11
N ALA A 507 -18.24 -16.00 -12.21
CA ALA A 507 -19.03 -17.19 -12.55
C ALA A 507 -20.04 -16.90 -13.66
N LYS A 508 -20.75 -15.76 -13.60
CA LYS A 508 -21.65 -15.30 -14.66
C LYS A 508 -20.92 -15.11 -15.98
N GLY A 509 -19.78 -14.42 -15.94
CA GLY A 509 -18.98 -14.14 -17.15
C GLY A 509 -18.40 -15.40 -17.81
N LEU A 510 -18.23 -16.48 -17.02
CA LEU A 510 -17.74 -17.78 -17.49
C LEU A 510 -18.88 -18.80 -17.74
N ASN A 511 -20.15 -18.38 -17.70
CA ASN A 511 -21.34 -19.24 -17.88
C ASN A 511 -21.42 -20.40 -16.85
N LYS A 512 -20.96 -20.19 -15.61
CA LYS A 512 -21.03 -21.14 -14.51
C LYS A 512 -22.34 -20.93 -13.74
N THR A 513 -23.47 -21.25 -14.36
CA THR A 513 -24.84 -20.89 -13.86
C THR A 513 -25.12 -21.42 -12.46
N ALA A 514 -24.74 -22.65 -12.14
CA ALA A 514 -24.98 -23.23 -10.81
C ALA A 514 -24.24 -22.45 -9.70
N ASP A 515 -22.93 -22.22 -9.92
CA ASP A 515 -22.10 -21.44 -8.99
C ASP A 515 -22.62 -19.99 -8.89
N TYR A 516 -23.00 -19.37 -10.01
CA TYR A 516 -23.58 -18.02 -10.01
C TYR A 516 -24.82 -17.93 -9.12
N ASN A 517 -25.77 -18.87 -9.25
CA ASN A 517 -27.01 -18.84 -8.49
C ASN A 517 -26.76 -19.03 -6.99
N GLU A 518 -25.90 -19.99 -6.62
CA GLU A 518 -25.56 -20.23 -5.21
C GLU A 518 -24.81 -19.03 -4.60
N LEU A 519 -23.81 -18.49 -5.29
CA LEU A 519 -23.05 -17.35 -4.82
C LEU A 519 -23.90 -16.08 -4.70
N ARG A 520 -24.86 -15.85 -5.61
CA ARG A 520 -25.83 -14.73 -5.50
C ARG A 520 -26.74 -14.88 -4.29
N LYS A 521 -27.14 -16.10 -3.93
CA LYS A 521 -27.88 -16.36 -2.71
C LYS A 521 -27.03 -16.03 -1.48
N ARG A 522 -25.78 -16.53 -1.44
CA ARG A 522 -24.84 -16.32 -0.33
C ARG A 522 -24.42 -14.85 -0.18
N ALA A 523 -24.37 -14.08 -1.26
CA ALA A 523 -24.16 -12.64 -1.23
C ALA A 523 -25.17 -11.88 -0.37
N LEU A 524 -26.33 -12.48 -0.06
CA LEU A 524 -27.37 -11.92 0.83
C LEU A 524 -27.22 -12.34 2.29
N ASN A 525 -26.21 -13.12 2.64
CA ASN A 525 -26.00 -13.65 4.00
C ASN A 525 -25.75 -12.56 5.05
N TYR A 526 -25.34 -11.35 4.64
CA TYR A 526 -25.26 -10.19 5.53
C TYR A 526 -26.58 -9.92 6.27
N LYS A 527 -27.73 -10.28 5.67
CA LYS A 527 -29.06 -10.11 6.26
C LYS A 527 -29.29 -10.96 7.51
N ASN A 528 -28.57 -12.08 7.63
CA ASN A 528 -28.74 -13.03 8.73
C ASN A 528 -28.13 -12.52 10.05
N VAL A 529 -27.21 -11.57 9.99
CA VAL A 529 -26.58 -10.94 11.14
C VAL A 529 -27.05 -9.51 11.39
N PHE A 530 -28.05 -9.04 10.63
CA PHE A 530 -28.68 -7.74 10.81
C PHE A 530 -29.88 -7.86 11.75
N ASP A 531 -29.80 -7.24 12.92
CA ASP A 531 -30.87 -7.18 13.91
C ASP A 531 -31.79 -5.97 13.64
N LYS A 532 -32.97 -6.26 13.11
CA LYS A 532 -33.96 -5.22 12.77
C LYS A 532 -34.45 -4.41 13.99
N SER A 533 -34.36 -4.96 15.19
CA SER A 533 -34.85 -4.26 16.40
C SER A 533 -33.98 -3.08 16.79
N VAL A 534 -32.68 -3.12 16.41
CA VAL A 534 -31.68 -2.06 16.64
C VAL A 534 -31.23 -1.42 15.35
N ALA A 535 -31.61 -1.96 14.19
CA ALA A 535 -31.20 -1.57 12.84
C ALA A 535 -29.67 -1.60 12.61
N LEU A 536 -28.97 -2.52 13.27
CA LEU A 536 -27.52 -2.70 13.20
C LEU A 536 -27.15 -4.19 13.11
N VAL A 537 -25.93 -4.46 12.68
CA VAL A 537 -25.39 -5.83 12.74
C VAL A 537 -25.07 -6.23 14.19
N ARG A 538 -25.25 -7.52 14.49
CA ARG A 538 -25.11 -8.05 15.84
C ARG A 538 -24.72 -9.52 15.83
N GLY A 539 -23.97 -9.96 16.83
CA GLY A 539 -23.66 -11.37 17.03
C GLY A 539 -24.90 -12.21 17.22
N LYS A 540 -24.95 -13.40 16.60
CA LYS A 540 -26.12 -14.30 16.64
C LYS A 540 -25.67 -15.72 16.93
N TYR A 541 -26.42 -16.39 17.83
CA TYR A 541 -26.23 -17.79 18.21
C TYR A 541 -26.95 -18.75 17.24
N ILE A 542 -26.58 -20.03 17.26
CA ILE A 542 -27.17 -21.08 16.39
C ILE A 542 -28.68 -21.18 16.58
N ASP A 543 -29.15 -21.03 17.81
CA ASP A 543 -30.58 -21.07 18.16
C ASP A 543 -31.36 -19.82 17.74
N GLY A 544 -30.71 -18.82 17.16
CA GLY A 544 -31.30 -17.60 16.66
C GLY A 544 -31.31 -16.43 17.66
N HIS A 545 -30.88 -16.61 18.90
CA HIS A 545 -30.77 -15.54 19.87
C HIS A 545 -29.65 -14.56 19.48
N TRP A 546 -29.88 -13.28 19.82
CA TRP A 546 -28.85 -12.24 19.62
C TRP A 546 -27.92 -12.15 20.82
N TYR A 547 -26.64 -11.89 20.56
CA TYR A 547 -25.62 -11.68 21.59
C TYR A 547 -26.00 -10.52 22.53
N GLN A 548 -25.80 -10.69 23.84
CA GLN A 548 -26.10 -9.73 24.91
C GLN A 548 -24.90 -9.62 25.86
N PRO A 549 -24.66 -8.43 26.47
CA PRO A 549 -25.33 -7.16 26.21
C PRO A 549 -24.95 -6.59 24.85
N PHE A 550 -25.79 -5.70 24.27
CA PHE A 550 -25.54 -5.06 22.99
C PHE A 550 -25.06 -3.61 23.20
N HIS A 551 -23.92 -3.26 22.59
CA HIS A 551 -23.40 -1.90 22.55
C HIS A 551 -23.18 -1.51 21.09
N ALA A 552 -23.87 -0.47 20.63
CA ALA A 552 -23.76 -0.02 19.25
C ALA A 552 -22.42 0.68 18.94
N ASP A 553 -21.82 1.29 19.95
CA ASP A 553 -20.71 2.24 19.89
C ASP A 553 -19.42 1.76 20.60
N LYS A 554 -19.40 0.50 21.03
CA LYS A 554 -18.21 -0.12 21.64
C LYS A 554 -17.69 -1.24 20.77
N ARG A 555 -16.38 -1.53 20.89
CA ARG A 555 -15.79 -2.73 20.28
C ARG A 555 -16.44 -3.98 20.86
N GLU A 556 -16.87 -4.86 20.00
CA GLU A 556 -17.51 -6.13 20.34
C GLU A 556 -16.70 -7.30 19.76
N PRO A 557 -16.65 -8.47 20.42
CA PRO A 557 -15.78 -9.57 20.02
C PRO A 557 -16.13 -10.17 18.64
N TYR A 558 -17.30 -9.89 18.13
CA TYR A 558 -17.78 -10.35 16.82
C TYR A 558 -17.55 -9.33 15.69
N ILE A 559 -16.93 -8.18 15.99
CA ILE A 559 -16.58 -7.11 15.04
C ILE A 559 -15.07 -6.96 14.98
N THR A 560 -14.50 -6.87 13.78
CA THR A 560 -13.09 -6.61 13.55
C THR A 560 -12.80 -5.12 13.70
N GLU A 561 -11.90 -4.78 14.61
CA GLU A 561 -11.31 -3.42 14.74
C GLU A 561 -12.29 -2.25 14.68
N GLY A 562 -13.50 -2.44 15.19
CA GLY A 562 -14.54 -1.42 15.10
C GLY A 562 -15.72 -1.72 16.00
N THR A 563 -16.82 -1.01 15.75
CA THR A 563 -18.07 -1.12 16.47
C THR A 563 -19.19 -1.66 15.58
N PRO A 564 -20.27 -2.21 16.13
CA PRO A 564 -21.43 -2.62 15.34
C PRO A 564 -21.99 -1.48 14.48
N ARG A 565 -21.98 -0.23 14.98
CA ARG A 565 -22.46 0.93 14.20
C ARG A 565 -21.58 1.22 13.00
N GLN A 566 -20.27 1.12 13.12
CA GLN A 566 -19.33 1.31 12.00
C GLN A 566 -19.47 0.19 10.98
N TYR A 567 -19.45 -1.07 11.44
CA TYR A 567 -19.40 -2.24 10.54
C TYR A 567 -20.73 -2.54 9.85
N THR A 568 -21.86 -2.02 10.36
CA THR A 568 -23.18 -2.16 9.72
C THR A 568 -23.19 -1.66 8.27
N PHE A 569 -22.37 -0.68 7.95
CA PHE A 569 -22.29 -0.11 6.60
C PHE A 569 -21.37 -0.92 5.64
N TYR A 570 -20.78 -2.02 6.11
CA TYR A 570 -19.97 -2.87 5.25
C TYR A 570 -20.85 -3.86 4.43
N VAL A 571 -21.61 -3.31 3.49
CA VAL A 571 -22.40 -4.04 2.49
C VAL A 571 -22.21 -3.34 1.14
N PRO A 572 -20.99 -3.26 0.59
CA PRO A 572 -20.70 -2.42 -0.57
C PRO A 572 -21.42 -2.87 -1.85
N HIS A 573 -21.79 -4.14 -1.95
CA HIS A 573 -22.42 -4.77 -3.11
C HIS A 573 -23.96 -4.70 -3.11
N ASP A 574 -24.58 -4.28 -2.01
CA ASP A 574 -26.06 -4.22 -1.90
C ASP A 574 -26.48 -3.11 -0.91
N VAL A 575 -25.99 -1.88 -1.11
CA VAL A 575 -26.32 -0.72 -0.27
C VAL A 575 -27.83 -0.45 -0.32
N ALA A 576 -28.46 -0.62 -1.47
CA ALA A 576 -29.91 -0.51 -1.62
C ALA A 576 -30.67 -1.57 -0.80
N GLY A 577 -30.14 -2.80 -0.71
CA GLY A 577 -30.67 -3.86 0.15
C GLY A 577 -30.52 -3.54 1.63
N LEU A 578 -29.37 -2.98 2.04
CA LEU A 578 -29.14 -2.49 3.40
C LEU A 578 -30.11 -1.36 3.75
N SER A 579 -30.30 -0.39 2.86
CA SER A 579 -31.30 0.69 3.02
C SER A 579 -32.69 0.12 3.30
N LYS A 580 -33.12 -0.87 2.51
CA LYS A 580 -34.45 -1.53 2.74
C LYS A 580 -34.53 -2.22 4.10
N LEU A 581 -33.46 -2.87 4.56
CA LEU A 581 -33.38 -3.51 5.88
C LEU A 581 -33.55 -2.50 7.03
N MET A 582 -32.94 -1.31 6.87
CA MET A 582 -33.04 -0.21 7.82
C MET A 582 -34.40 0.49 7.84
N GLY A 583 -35.21 0.29 6.81
CA GLY A 583 -36.53 0.96 6.69
C GLY A 583 -36.61 2.00 5.58
N GLY A 584 -35.68 1.98 4.64
CA GLY A 584 -35.63 2.83 3.44
C GLY A 584 -34.54 3.91 3.47
N ASP A 585 -34.45 4.66 2.39
CA ASP A 585 -33.34 5.59 2.13
C ASP A 585 -33.23 6.69 3.21
N LYS A 586 -34.33 7.14 3.76
CA LYS A 586 -34.30 8.12 4.86
C LYS A 586 -33.77 7.52 6.17
N ALA A 587 -34.01 6.24 6.42
CA ALA A 587 -33.47 5.55 7.58
C ALA A 587 -31.93 5.34 7.43
N LEU A 588 -31.47 4.96 6.24
CA LEU A 588 -30.05 4.91 5.93
C LEU A 588 -29.38 6.28 6.11
N GLU A 589 -29.98 7.35 5.57
CA GLU A 589 -29.48 8.72 5.74
C GLU A 589 -29.36 9.10 7.21
N ASN A 590 -30.41 8.85 8.02
CA ASN A 590 -30.42 9.16 9.45
C ASN A 590 -29.36 8.34 10.21
N ALA A 591 -29.11 7.09 9.83
CA ALA A 591 -28.05 6.27 10.43
C ALA A 591 -26.66 6.82 10.13
N LEU A 592 -26.41 7.26 8.90
CA LEU A 592 -25.16 7.95 8.49
C LEU A 592 -25.02 9.27 9.25
N ASP A 593 -26.08 10.10 9.30
CA ASP A 593 -26.08 11.36 10.06
C ASP A 593 -25.73 11.12 11.54
N THR A 594 -26.27 10.06 12.13
CA THR A 594 -25.97 9.68 13.53
C THR A 594 -24.52 9.35 13.73
N LEU A 595 -23.92 8.58 12.82
CA LEU A 595 -22.50 8.19 12.89
C LEU A 595 -21.59 9.43 12.87
N PHE A 596 -21.82 10.36 11.93
CA PHE A 596 -21.01 11.57 11.82
C PHE A 596 -21.30 12.59 12.92
N ALA A 597 -22.56 12.83 13.28
CA ALA A 597 -22.95 13.78 14.33
C ALA A 597 -22.42 13.38 15.72
N LYS A 598 -22.36 12.08 16.01
CA LYS A 598 -21.78 11.55 17.25
C LYS A 598 -20.25 11.44 17.18
N ASN A 599 -19.66 11.80 16.05
CA ASN A 599 -18.21 11.65 15.80
C ASN A 599 -17.73 10.20 16.07
N GLU A 600 -18.51 9.22 15.60
CA GLU A 600 -18.20 7.78 15.71
C GLU A 600 -17.56 7.25 14.42
N TYR A 601 -17.48 8.05 13.36
CA TYR A 601 -16.70 7.72 12.16
C TYR A 601 -15.22 7.72 12.47
N TRP A 602 -14.53 6.64 12.12
CA TRP A 602 -13.09 6.55 12.25
C TRP A 602 -12.45 6.35 10.88
N HIS A 603 -11.75 7.38 10.39
CA HIS A 603 -11.10 7.35 9.09
C HIS A 603 -9.85 6.46 9.06
N GLY A 604 -9.24 6.22 10.19
CA GLY A 604 -8.03 5.41 10.33
C GLY A 604 -8.25 3.90 10.25
N ASN A 605 -9.47 3.43 9.90
CA ASN A 605 -9.74 2.01 9.70
C ASN A 605 -10.52 1.78 8.38
N GLU A 606 -9.99 0.95 7.51
CA GLU A 606 -10.35 0.79 6.10
C GLU A 606 -11.80 0.35 5.84
N PRO A 607 -12.44 -0.51 6.66
CA PRO A 607 -13.85 -0.85 6.46
C PRO A 607 -14.80 0.35 6.51
N GLY A 608 -14.35 1.47 7.08
CA GLY A 608 -15.08 2.73 7.11
C GLY A 608 -14.98 3.57 5.83
N HIS A 609 -14.02 3.31 4.96
CA HIS A 609 -13.66 4.19 3.84
C HIS A 609 -14.77 4.45 2.83
N GLN A 610 -15.72 3.52 2.64
CA GLN A 610 -16.89 3.72 1.75
C GLN A 610 -17.99 4.56 2.39
N ILE A 611 -18.05 4.65 3.71
CA ILE A 611 -19.21 5.24 4.46
C ILE A 611 -19.49 6.69 4.02
N PRO A 612 -18.51 7.59 3.86
CA PRO A 612 -18.74 8.96 3.43
C PRO A 612 -19.46 9.07 2.07
N PHE A 613 -19.29 8.06 1.20
CA PHE A 613 -19.88 8.03 -0.14
C PHE A 613 -21.27 7.37 -0.17
N MET A 614 -21.72 6.77 0.93
CA MET A 614 -23.01 6.06 0.95
C MET A 614 -24.21 7.00 0.90
N TYR A 615 -24.06 8.29 1.17
CA TYR A 615 -25.13 9.28 0.93
C TYR A 615 -25.53 9.38 -0.55
N ASN A 616 -24.69 8.94 -1.48
CA ASN A 616 -25.03 8.89 -2.91
C ASN A 616 -26.17 7.87 -3.21
N TYR A 617 -26.45 6.95 -2.30
CA TYR A 617 -27.61 6.03 -2.36
C TYR A 617 -28.88 6.62 -1.74
N THR A 618 -28.83 7.84 -1.19
CA THR A 618 -29.96 8.53 -0.51
C THR A 618 -30.43 9.75 -1.33
N PRO A 619 -31.53 10.40 -0.96
CA PRO A 619 -31.95 11.67 -1.57
C PRO A 619 -30.99 12.85 -1.33
N SER A 620 -29.94 12.67 -0.54
CA SER A 620 -29.03 13.74 -0.10
C SER A 620 -27.57 13.51 -0.50
N PRO A 621 -27.23 13.32 -1.80
CA PRO A 621 -25.84 13.11 -2.24
C PRO A 621 -24.93 14.30 -1.93
N TRP A 622 -25.49 15.49 -1.70
CA TRP A 622 -24.74 16.66 -1.27
C TRP A 622 -24.02 16.46 0.08
N LYS A 623 -24.53 15.57 0.95
CA LYS A 623 -23.85 15.21 2.22
C LYS A 623 -22.53 14.48 1.99
N THR A 624 -22.44 13.62 0.97
CA THR A 624 -21.15 13.06 0.54
C THR A 624 -20.14 14.17 0.24
N GLN A 625 -20.56 15.19 -0.50
CA GLN A 625 -19.66 16.29 -0.90
C GLN A 625 -19.16 17.08 0.31
N GLN A 626 -20.01 17.31 1.29
CA GLN A 626 -19.67 17.98 2.54
C GLN A 626 -18.74 17.13 3.41
N VAL A 627 -19.12 15.88 3.69
CA VAL A 627 -18.36 14.99 4.59
C VAL A 627 -16.98 14.66 4.02
N VAL A 628 -16.90 14.33 2.73
CA VAL A 628 -15.62 14.05 2.07
C VAL A 628 -14.70 15.27 2.11
N ARG A 629 -15.24 16.49 1.92
CA ARG A 629 -14.45 17.72 2.01
C ARG A 629 -13.90 17.93 3.43
N THR A 630 -14.69 17.67 4.45
CA THR A 630 -14.25 17.71 5.85
C THR A 630 -13.13 16.71 6.11
N ILE A 631 -13.29 15.46 5.70
CA ILE A 631 -12.26 14.43 5.87
C ILE A 631 -10.96 14.81 5.16
N LEU A 632 -11.01 15.30 3.92
CA LEU A 632 -9.81 15.75 3.18
C LEU A 632 -9.06 16.86 3.91
N SER A 633 -9.75 17.73 4.67
CA SER A 633 -9.12 18.85 5.38
C SER A 633 -8.65 18.51 6.80
N GLU A 634 -9.31 17.57 7.48
CA GLU A 634 -9.09 17.29 8.91
C GLU A 634 -8.28 16.02 9.16
N GLU A 635 -8.35 15.03 8.25
CA GLU A 635 -7.73 13.72 8.43
C GLU A 635 -6.41 13.57 7.66
N TYR A 636 -5.99 14.61 6.93
CA TYR A 636 -4.73 14.63 6.18
C TYR A 636 -3.99 15.95 6.36
N SER A 637 -2.66 15.87 6.47
CA SER A 637 -1.79 17.04 6.44
C SER A 637 -0.44 16.73 5.79
N ASP A 638 0.35 17.75 5.50
CA ASP A 638 1.67 17.63 4.86
C ASP A 638 2.83 17.50 5.86
N GLY A 639 2.54 17.29 7.14
CA GLY A 639 3.54 17.08 8.19
C GLY A 639 3.79 15.60 8.51
N PRO A 640 4.80 15.31 9.34
CA PRO A 640 5.15 13.93 9.74
C PRO A 640 4.01 13.14 10.41
N GLY A 641 3.08 13.80 11.10
CA GLY A 641 1.88 13.19 11.70
C GLY A 641 0.61 13.30 10.85
N GLY A 642 0.73 13.43 9.53
CA GLY A 642 -0.33 13.86 8.63
C GLY A 642 -1.30 12.79 8.14
N LEU A 643 -1.40 11.63 8.79
CA LEU A 643 -2.34 10.55 8.46
C LEU A 643 -3.05 10.05 9.72
N SER A 644 -4.35 9.72 9.60
CA SER A 644 -5.23 9.39 10.74
C SER A 644 -5.00 8.03 11.36
N GLY A 645 -4.34 7.12 10.69
CA GLY A 645 -4.07 5.75 11.13
C GLY A 645 -3.00 5.12 10.27
N ASN A 646 -2.88 3.81 10.34
CA ASN A 646 -1.98 3.05 9.47
C ASN A 646 -2.30 3.38 8.00
N ASP A 647 -1.28 3.60 7.17
CA ASP A 647 -1.50 3.87 5.73
C ASP A 647 -1.82 2.58 4.95
N ASP A 648 -1.49 1.43 5.53
CA ASP A 648 -1.73 0.07 5.07
C ASP A 648 -1.46 -0.13 3.58
N ALA A 649 -0.15 -0.11 3.28
CA ALA A 649 0.38 -0.29 1.93
C ALA A 649 -0.15 0.74 0.91
N GLY A 650 -0.51 1.94 1.39
CA GLY A 650 -1.00 3.03 0.57
C GLY A 650 -2.51 3.06 0.38
N GLN A 651 -3.27 2.30 1.16
CA GLN A 651 -4.74 2.29 1.05
C GLN A 651 -5.37 3.60 1.50
N MET A 652 -4.98 4.13 2.67
CA MET A 652 -5.45 5.43 3.15
C MET A 652 -5.06 6.56 2.19
N SER A 653 -3.83 6.51 1.69
CA SER A 653 -3.32 7.45 0.67
C SER A 653 -4.12 7.36 -0.65
N ALA A 654 -4.47 6.17 -1.13
CA ALA A 654 -5.28 5.99 -2.32
C ALA A 654 -6.71 6.50 -2.14
N TRP A 655 -7.28 6.39 -0.92
CA TRP A 655 -8.55 7.02 -0.59
C TRP A 655 -8.48 8.55 -0.79
N TYR A 656 -7.42 9.19 -0.28
CA TYR A 656 -7.20 10.62 -0.48
C TYR A 656 -7.13 10.98 -1.96
N VAL A 657 -6.36 10.21 -2.75
CA VAL A 657 -6.26 10.44 -4.20
C VAL A 657 -7.64 10.40 -4.85
N PHE A 658 -8.43 9.34 -4.64
CA PHE A 658 -9.77 9.24 -5.19
C PHE A 658 -10.69 10.37 -4.74
N ALA A 659 -10.74 10.66 -3.45
CA ALA A 659 -11.58 11.72 -2.89
C ALA A 659 -11.20 13.10 -3.47
N ALA A 660 -9.90 13.37 -3.63
CA ALA A 660 -9.41 14.61 -4.25
C ALA A 660 -9.74 14.72 -5.75
N LEU A 661 -9.85 13.57 -6.45
CA LEU A 661 -10.37 13.52 -7.83
C LEU A 661 -11.88 13.77 -7.89
N GLY A 662 -12.59 13.67 -6.79
CA GLY A 662 -14.06 13.69 -6.73
C GLY A 662 -14.71 12.34 -7.05
N LEU A 663 -14.01 11.23 -6.82
CA LEU A 663 -14.43 9.85 -7.18
C LEU A 663 -14.19 8.90 -6.00
N TYR A 664 -14.99 7.82 -5.89
CA TYR A 664 -14.66 6.68 -5.01
C TYR A 664 -15.37 5.39 -5.44
N PRO A 665 -14.69 4.23 -5.50
CA PRO A 665 -15.29 2.93 -5.81
C PRO A 665 -15.82 2.26 -4.54
N VAL A 666 -17.08 2.52 -4.14
CA VAL A 666 -17.70 1.86 -2.98
C VAL A 666 -17.74 0.35 -3.16
N ASP A 667 -18.10 -0.12 -4.34
CA ASP A 667 -17.94 -1.51 -4.79
C ASP A 667 -16.93 -1.58 -5.92
N PRO A 668 -15.68 -1.98 -5.64
CA PRO A 668 -14.66 -2.12 -6.68
C PRO A 668 -15.02 -3.09 -7.81
N VAL A 669 -15.89 -4.07 -7.57
CA VAL A 669 -16.28 -5.10 -8.56
C VAL A 669 -17.31 -4.55 -9.55
N SER A 670 -18.21 -3.67 -9.11
CA SER A 670 -19.23 -3.07 -9.99
C SER A 670 -18.65 -2.21 -11.11
N GLY A 671 -17.47 -1.63 -10.86
CA GLY A 671 -16.85 -0.65 -11.77
C GLY A 671 -17.50 0.73 -11.72
N GLU A 672 -18.40 0.99 -10.78
CA GLU A 672 -18.98 2.31 -10.52
C GLU A 672 -18.07 3.10 -9.56
N HIS A 673 -17.84 4.38 -9.87
CA HIS A 673 -17.13 5.32 -9.03
C HIS A 673 -18.09 6.43 -8.65
N LEU A 674 -18.42 6.51 -7.39
CA LEU A 674 -19.37 7.50 -6.86
C LEU A 674 -18.74 8.89 -6.91
N LEU A 675 -19.53 9.89 -7.26
CA LEU A 675 -19.08 11.26 -7.47
C LEU A 675 -19.23 12.11 -6.22
N CYS A 676 -18.21 12.90 -5.94
CA CYS A 676 -18.25 14.03 -5.02
C CYS A 676 -17.56 15.26 -5.65
N SER A 677 -17.44 16.36 -4.93
CA SER A 677 -16.77 17.56 -5.46
C SER A 677 -15.25 17.40 -5.45
N PRO A 678 -14.56 17.63 -6.59
CA PRO A 678 -13.11 17.55 -6.66
C PRO A 678 -12.41 18.59 -5.77
N LEU A 679 -11.19 18.30 -5.32
CA LEU A 679 -10.39 19.22 -4.53
C LEU A 679 -9.70 20.29 -5.40
N PHE A 680 -9.36 19.95 -6.63
CA PHE A 680 -8.58 20.81 -7.55
C PHE A 680 -9.43 21.38 -8.67
N ASN A 681 -9.01 22.53 -9.22
CA ASN A 681 -9.74 23.21 -10.30
C ASN A 681 -9.67 22.44 -11.62
N LYS A 682 -8.53 21.81 -11.89
CA LYS A 682 -8.37 20.94 -13.07
C LYS A 682 -7.52 19.75 -12.71
N ILE A 683 -7.97 18.59 -13.13
CA ILE A 683 -7.28 17.30 -12.95
C ILE A 683 -7.19 16.64 -14.32
N THR A 684 -6.04 16.06 -14.64
CA THR A 684 -5.85 15.31 -15.88
C THR A 684 -5.29 13.92 -15.53
N LEU A 685 -6.08 12.88 -15.77
CA LEU A 685 -5.65 11.50 -15.70
C LEU A 685 -5.08 11.10 -17.07
N GLN A 686 -3.84 10.63 -17.09
CA GLN A 686 -3.22 10.01 -18.25
C GLN A 686 -3.62 8.53 -18.27
N LEU A 687 -4.35 8.13 -19.29
CA LEU A 687 -4.91 6.78 -19.40
C LEU A 687 -4.14 5.96 -20.44
N PRO A 688 -4.17 4.63 -20.36
CA PRO A 688 -3.59 3.76 -21.39
C PRO A 688 -4.06 4.11 -22.80
N GLY A 689 -3.16 3.97 -23.78
CA GLY A 689 -3.44 4.29 -25.17
C GLY A 689 -3.46 5.79 -25.47
N ASN A 690 -2.71 6.59 -24.71
CA ASN A 690 -2.60 8.04 -24.86
C ASN A 690 -3.93 8.80 -24.71
N LYS A 691 -4.90 8.20 -24.06
CA LYS A 691 -6.16 8.84 -23.70
C LYS A 691 -6.00 9.71 -22.47
N LYS A 692 -6.91 10.67 -22.29
CA LYS A 692 -6.95 11.54 -21.12
C LYS A 692 -8.39 11.70 -20.64
N LEU A 693 -8.59 11.63 -19.33
CA LEU A 693 -9.80 12.16 -18.71
C LEU A 693 -9.42 13.46 -18.00
N GLN A 694 -10.09 14.54 -18.38
CA GLN A 694 -9.96 15.83 -17.69
C GLN A 694 -11.17 16.06 -16.81
N ILE A 695 -10.94 16.38 -15.56
CA ILE A 695 -11.98 16.85 -14.63
C ILE A 695 -11.73 18.34 -14.46
N VAL A 696 -12.68 19.15 -14.91
CA VAL A 696 -12.60 20.61 -14.85
C VAL A 696 -13.68 21.10 -13.90
N CYS A 697 -13.24 21.75 -12.84
CA CYS A 697 -14.12 22.27 -11.83
C CYS A 697 -14.03 23.79 -11.82
N ASN A 698 -15.10 24.46 -12.26
CA ASN A 698 -15.19 25.90 -12.14
C ASN A 698 -15.49 26.23 -10.67
N LYS A 699 -14.42 26.46 -9.90
CA LYS A 699 -14.57 26.97 -8.54
C LYS A 699 -14.94 28.44 -8.62
N ALA A 700 -16.13 28.76 -8.17
CA ALA A 700 -16.43 30.10 -7.67
C ALA A 700 -15.59 30.37 -6.40
N PRO A 701 -15.61 31.60 -5.83
CA PRO A 701 -14.77 31.99 -4.71
C PRO A 701 -14.79 30.96 -3.56
N ALA A 702 -13.76 30.95 -2.74
CA ALA A 702 -13.54 30.03 -1.62
C ALA A 702 -14.84 29.73 -0.84
N GLY A 703 -15.26 28.44 -0.84
CA GLY A 703 -16.46 27.98 -0.13
C GLY A 703 -17.42 27.12 -0.93
N ASP A 704 -17.34 27.09 -2.24
CA ASP A 704 -18.23 26.27 -3.06
C ASP A 704 -17.82 24.80 -3.00
N VAL A 705 -18.68 23.97 -2.43
CA VAL A 705 -18.42 22.54 -2.26
C VAL A 705 -19.51 21.65 -2.87
N TYR A 706 -20.69 22.21 -3.21
CA TYR A 706 -21.81 21.42 -3.68
C TYR A 706 -21.92 21.44 -5.20
N ILE A 707 -22.13 20.27 -5.79
CA ILE A 707 -22.32 20.15 -7.25
C ILE A 707 -23.68 20.74 -7.63
N LYS A 708 -23.67 21.75 -8.50
CA LYS A 708 -24.85 22.33 -9.10
C LYS A 708 -25.26 21.57 -10.35
N ARG A 709 -24.29 21.30 -11.22
CA ARG A 709 -24.49 20.51 -12.44
C ARG A 709 -23.16 19.86 -12.88
N LEU A 710 -23.30 18.84 -13.72
CA LEU A 710 -22.18 18.11 -14.28
C LEU A 710 -22.44 17.85 -15.79
N LEU A 711 -21.42 18.03 -16.61
CA LEU A 711 -21.42 17.67 -18.02
C LEU A 711 -20.34 16.61 -18.27
N LEU A 712 -20.68 15.58 -19.03
CA LEU A 712 -19.71 14.61 -19.55
C LEU A 712 -19.60 14.81 -21.06
N ASN A 713 -18.45 15.25 -21.54
CA ASN A 713 -18.20 15.58 -22.95
C ASN A 713 -19.23 16.57 -23.51
N GLY A 714 -19.51 17.65 -22.75
CA GLY A 714 -20.45 18.72 -23.10
C GLY A 714 -21.94 18.35 -22.98
N LYS A 715 -22.29 17.11 -22.57
CA LYS A 715 -23.69 16.66 -22.40
C LYS A 715 -24.05 16.64 -20.93
N PRO A 716 -25.29 17.06 -20.54
CA PRO A 716 -25.74 16.95 -19.15
C PRO A 716 -25.62 15.52 -18.62
N TYR A 717 -25.10 15.41 -17.40
CA TYR A 717 -24.90 14.12 -16.74
C TYR A 717 -25.53 14.18 -15.34
N SER A 718 -26.61 13.48 -15.15
CA SER A 718 -27.42 13.51 -13.91
C SER A 718 -27.02 12.45 -12.89
N LYS A 719 -26.29 11.39 -13.31
CA LYS A 719 -25.89 10.31 -12.41
C LYS A 719 -24.87 10.81 -11.38
N ASN A 720 -25.01 10.36 -10.14
CA ASN A 720 -24.05 10.65 -9.07
C ASN A 720 -22.92 9.61 -8.96
N PHE A 721 -22.67 8.86 -10.04
CA PHE A 721 -21.55 7.96 -10.25
C PHE A 721 -21.09 7.99 -11.71
N ILE A 722 -19.86 7.57 -11.98
CA ILE A 722 -19.30 7.36 -13.31
C ILE A 722 -18.75 5.94 -13.41
N THR A 723 -18.87 5.29 -14.58
CA THR A 723 -18.36 3.93 -14.73
C THR A 723 -16.88 3.90 -15.08
N TYR A 724 -16.19 2.82 -14.70
CA TYR A 724 -14.82 2.55 -15.15
C TYR A 724 -14.68 2.63 -16.67
N ALA A 725 -15.68 2.10 -17.41
CA ALA A 725 -15.67 2.16 -18.86
C ALA A 725 -15.71 3.61 -19.40
N ASP A 726 -16.47 4.51 -18.76
CA ASP A 726 -16.51 5.93 -19.13
C ASP A 726 -15.20 6.65 -18.77
N ILE A 727 -14.62 6.35 -17.62
CA ILE A 727 -13.28 6.84 -17.24
C ILE A 727 -12.26 6.45 -18.31
N MET A 728 -12.21 5.17 -18.69
CA MET A 728 -11.23 4.64 -19.65
C MET A 728 -11.46 5.06 -21.09
N LYS A 729 -12.64 5.56 -21.45
CA LYS A 729 -12.85 6.24 -22.74
C LYS A 729 -12.09 7.57 -22.80
N GLY A 730 -11.93 8.23 -21.66
CA GLY A 730 -11.41 9.60 -21.58
C GLY A 730 -12.45 10.64 -21.95
N GLY A 731 -12.02 11.88 -22.07
CA GLY A 731 -12.89 13.03 -22.38
C GLY A 731 -12.82 14.09 -21.30
N VAL A 732 -13.91 14.85 -21.13
CA VAL A 732 -13.98 15.98 -20.19
C VAL A 732 -15.19 15.82 -19.28
N LEU A 733 -14.95 15.85 -17.98
CA LEU A 733 -15.96 15.95 -16.94
C LEU A 733 -15.95 17.40 -16.41
N GLU A 734 -16.96 18.18 -16.75
CA GLU A 734 -17.09 19.56 -16.32
C GLU A 734 -18.04 19.64 -15.14
N ILE A 735 -17.59 20.24 -14.03
CA ILE A 735 -18.34 20.34 -12.77
C ILE A 735 -18.51 21.80 -12.40
N GLU A 736 -19.75 22.24 -12.27
CA GLU A 736 -20.08 23.55 -11.72
C GLU A 736 -20.48 23.38 -10.25
N LEU A 737 -19.78 24.07 -9.36
CA LEU A 737 -20.05 24.08 -7.93
C LEU A 737 -20.87 25.31 -7.52
N GLN A 738 -21.51 25.19 -6.34
CA GLN A 738 -22.27 26.25 -5.67
C GLN A 738 -22.05 26.21 -4.16
N GLN A 739 -22.42 27.28 -3.47
CA GLN A 739 -22.20 27.46 -2.04
C GLN A 739 -23.19 26.67 -1.18
N ASN A 740 -24.43 26.54 -1.63
CA ASN A 740 -25.50 25.90 -0.87
C ASN A 740 -25.78 24.49 -1.40
N PRO A 741 -26.24 23.55 -0.55
CA PRO A 741 -26.70 22.25 -0.99
C PRO A 741 -27.71 22.32 -2.13
N GLY A 742 -27.59 21.41 -3.10
CA GLY A 742 -28.48 21.30 -4.25
C GLY A 742 -29.08 19.91 -4.43
N ALA A 743 -29.99 19.76 -5.38
CA ALA A 743 -30.66 18.50 -5.67
C ALA A 743 -29.96 17.65 -6.74
N TRP A 744 -28.76 18.03 -7.21
CA TRP A 744 -28.05 17.24 -8.22
C TRP A 744 -27.79 15.81 -7.73
N GLY A 745 -28.15 14.81 -8.56
CA GLY A 745 -27.92 13.39 -8.26
C GLY A 745 -28.88 12.80 -7.20
N ALA A 746 -29.90 13.55 -6.75
CA ALA A 746 -30.86 13.10 -5.72
C ALA A 746 -31.91 12.11 -6.26
N ASP A 747 -32.24 12.18 -7.54
CA ASP A 747 -33.24 11.34 -8.17
C ASP A 747 -32.84 9.85 -8.13
N LEU A 748 -33.84 8.96 -7.98
CA LEU A 748 -33.59 7.53 -7.87
C LEU A 748 -32.82 6.95 -9.08
N GLU A 749 -33.09 7.46 -10.29
CA GLU A 749 -32.43 7.03 -11.52
C GLU A 749 -30.98 7.53 -11.64
N ALA A 750 -30.63 8.56 -10.87
CA ALA A 750 -29.29 9.10 -10.81
C ALA A 750 -28.34 8.31 -9.88
N ARG A 751 -28.89 7.47 -9.01
CA ARG A 751 -28.15 6.78 -7.95
C ARG A 751 -27.48 5.51 -8.44
N PRO A 752 -26.40 5.04 -7.75
CA PRO A 752 -25.79 3.74 -8.01
C PRO A 752 -26.80 2.61 -7.77
N LYS A 753 -26.55 1.46 -8.38
CA LYS A 753 -27.47 0.30 -8.31
C LYS A 753 -27.06 -0.71 -7.25
#